data_a9d5160cfef2525ac4a9a5f17efc983e
#
_entry.id   a9d5160cfef2525ac4a9a5f17efc983e
#
_cell.length_a   1.000
_cell.length_b   1.000
_cell.length_c   1.000
_cell.angle_alpha   90.00
_cell.angle_beta   90.00
_cell.angle_gamma   90.00
#
_symmetry.space_group_name_H-M   'P 1'
#
loop_
_entity.id
_entity.type
_entity.pdbx_description
1 polymer ?
#
loop_
_entity_poly.entity_id
_entity_poly.type
_entity_poly.pdbx_seq_one_letter_code
_entity_poly.pdbx_strand_id
1 'polypeptide(L)'
;MGRKWGFVIGSLVLLLGFGAWLGDRELKEREHPGLVTFIKQWARNYPASFVVEPIELAITVSEKDMAELERMVEEARERGVILPEGRDYVPATLTGPDGTFKAKVRIKGKMTDHVKGSKWSFRVVAKKDGGFLGMQRFSLQHPGTRNYLCDWFYHRLSAGEGIVALRYGFIRVSFNGEDLGVYAFEEHFGPELLAHNGREKGPLFRFDPSLFWVHRLNEMNKVRYDEPFEAYQAAALDAFGSSDLEKDPQARARFAEACGLMNGFRRGDLKASEVFDVELIARRHALLDLVGGHHSMDWSDVKFYYDPVLQRIEPVAYESFSAHPIEALAGSWRYVGRQGADQDLHDAYFNDPELFRAYVRALERMARPSYLDSAFAALKPALDSAAATVYREFPYKELDRSVYYHNQDIIRRLLDVPKGFHAHEHQFLGDTLVVMAVPVEALPMEVKGVLLVDGTLATPVGRSIVPCRKPNSVGSPMALRFVLPTGKEWPKKGLKLRYGVLGASVVKVMDIFPQPLPLITKPLLPVPMTLDQLRAEPLLAVDEALATITIRPGNWVLDHDLSIPQGYTVTATAPLRIDLRQGARIISRSPMQINGLEGSNVVLWSSDRTGGGLRLLDTGRPSRWSFLRFEGFGATDSLPAIVLSSAEMTMQDCILAEEHGRDLLMVVRGALRMERVTMTGGRDQLTLAYVEANLKGVELNAAADEAMVVHGGRTEMSIVRAVHVKGVGVKAATGAVLVMHQCDIEAKGNGVELKEGSSMSANDGAIRSGATGVRVGRTGQLHGPCKVELQGTGVEGVKAPVFVGKGAVVIKDGSTLEPDPEPAP
;
A
#
# COMPACT_ATOMS: atom_id res chain seq x y z
N MET A 1 -9.99 68.85 -23.36
CA MET A 1 -10.79 68.07 -22.39
C MET A 1 -10.68 66.52 -22.58
N GLY A 2 -10.57 66.01 -23.79
CA GLY A 2 -10.54 64.52 -24.02
C GLY A 2 -9.39 63.71 -23.41
N ARG A 3 -8.16 64.24 -23.34
CA ARG A 3 -6.98 63.52 -22.85
C ARG A 3 -7.02 63.27 -21.32
N LYS A 4 -7.60 64.17 -20.52
CA LYS A 4 -7.75 64.00 -19.06
C LYS A 4 -8.81 62.91 -18.73
N TRP A 5 -9.88 62.85 -19.49
CA TRP A 5 -10.92 61.83 -19.34
C TRP A 5 -10.40 60.42 -19.75
N GLY A 6 -9.58 60.34 -20.78
CA GLY A 6 -8.93 59.08 -21.17
C GLY A 6 -8.01 58.50 -20.08
N PHE A 7 -7.26 59.38 -19.38
CA PHE A 7 -6.41 58.95 -18.28
C PHE A 7 -7.21 58.53 -17.05
N VAL A 8 -8.28 59.21 -16.72
CA VAL A 8 -9.18 58.85 -15.61
C VAL A 8 -9.88 57.50 -15.88
N ILE A 9 -10.39 57.32 -17.10
CA ILE A 9 -11.03 56.03 -17.49
C ILE A 9 -10.00 54.90 -17.50
N GLY A 10 -8.77 55.13 -18.03
CA GLY A 10 -7.70 54.14 -18.02
C GLY A 10 -7.29 53.74 -16.61
N SER A 11 -7.14 54.71 -15.69
CA SER A 11 -6.82 54.42 -14.28
C SER A 11 -7.94 53.69 -13.57
N LEU A 12 -9.22 54.01 -13.88
CA LEU A 12 -10.38 53.30 -13.31
C LEU A 12 -10.42 51.83 -13.77
N VAL A 13 -10.16 51.56 -15.06
CA VAL A 13 -10.10 50.19 -15.62
C VAL A 13 -8.96 49.38 -15.00
N LEU A 14 -7.80 50.02 -14.80
CA LEU A 14 -6.67 49.35 -14.13
C LEU A 14 -6.95 49.03 -12.66
N LEU A 15 -7.58 49.96 -11.93
CA LEU A 15 -8.01 49.74 -10.54
C LEU A 15 -9.07 48.65 -10.43
N LEU A 16 -10.04 48.61 -11.31
CA LEU A 16 -11.05 47.54 -11.36
C LEU A 16 -10.46 46.19 -11.76
N GLY A 17 -9.53 46.20 -12.73
CA GLY A 17 -8.78 44.98 -13.12
C GLY A 17 -7.93 44.44 -11.98
N PHE A 18 -7.23 45.35 -11.27
CA PHE A 18 -6.42 44.95 -10.11
C PHE A 18 -7.30 44.46 -8.95
N GLY A 19 -8.43 45.11 -8.66
CA GLY A 19 -9.39 44.69 -7.65
C GLY A 19 -10.01 43.30 -7.99
N ALA A 20 -10.36 43.11 -9.27
CA ALA A 20 -10.84 41.79 -9.74
C ALA A 20 -9.78 40.69 -9.62
N TRP A 21 -8.51 40.98 -9.93
CA TRP A 21 -7.39 40.04 -9.76
C TRP A 21 -7.15 39.69 -8.29
N LEU A 22 -7.16 40.70 -7.39
CA LEU A 22 -7.06 40.47 -5.95
C LEU A 22 -8.23 39.61 -5.42
N GLY A 23 -9.45 39.93 -5.85
CA GLY A 23 -10.63 39.14 -5.47
C GLY A 23 -10.59 37.70 -5.98
N ASP A 24 -10.13 37.49 -7.22
CA ASP A 24 -9.97 36.15 -7.79
C ASP A 24 -8.92 35.33 -7.02
N ARG A 25 -7.81 35.98 -6.66
CA ARG A 25 -6.74 35.38 -5.85
C ARG A 25 -7.24 34.98 -4.46
N GLU A 26 -7.90 35.90 -3.75
CA GLU A 26 -8.43 35.67 -2.40
C GLU A 26 -9.47 34.54 -2.38
N LEU A 27 -10.35 34.48 -3.39
CA LEU A 27 -11.31 33.38 -3.52
C LEU A 27 -10.61 32.03 -3.72
N LYS A 28 -9.57 31.97 -4.56
CA LYS A 28 -8.80 30.75 -4.81
C LYS A 28 -8.01 30.31 -3.58
N GLU A 29 -7.41 31.24 -2.83
CA GLU A 29 -6.71 30.97 -1.56
C GLU A 29 -7.68 30.41 -0.49
N ARG A 30 -8.97 30.73 -0.57
CA ARG A 30 -10.03 30.19 0.28
C ARG A 30 -10.73 28.95 -0.30
N GLU A 31 -10.13 28.32 -1.31
CA GLU A 31 -10.69 27.15 -1.99
C GLU A 31 -12.07 27.37 -2.64
N HIS A 32 -12.35 28.61 -3.06
CA HIS A 32 -13.54 28.95 -3.84
C HIS A 32 -13.21 28.96 -5.33
N PRO A 33 -14.23 28.83 -6.19
CA PRO A 33 -14.05 29.02 -7.62
C PRO A 33 -13.57 30.44 -7.90
N GLY A 34 -12.85 30.64 -9.00
CA GLY A 34 -12.42 31.99 -9.40
C GLY A 34 -13.58 32.96 -9.54
N LEU A 35 -13.30 34.27 -9.40
CA LEU A 35 -14.29 35.36 -9.25
C LEU A 35 -15.46 35.29 -10.27
N VAL A 36 -15.15 35.04 -11.53
CA VAL A 36 -16.18 34.97 -12.59
C VAL A 36 -17.14 33.81 -12.36
N THR A 37 -16.59 32.63 -12.01
CA THR A 37 -17.40 31.44 -11.73
C THR A 37 -18.21 31.60 -10.45
N PHE A 38 -17.61 32.17 -9.41
CA PHE A 38 -18.27 32.49 -8.15
C PHE A 38 -19.50 33.40 -8.37
N ILE A 39 -19.33 34.51 -9.11
CA ILE A 39 -20.42 35.45 -9.40
C ILE A 39 -21.53 34.78 -10.24
N LYS A 40 -21.16 34.01 -11.27
CA LYS A 40 -22.13 33.30 -12.10
C LYS A 40 -22.94 32.26 -11.29
N GLN A 41 -22.30 31.50 -10.47
CA GLN A 41 -22.94 30.51 -9.59
C GLN A 41 -23.83 31.20 -8.57
N TRP A 42 -23.34 32.26 -7.93
CA TRP A 42 -24.12 33.04 -6.98
C TRP A 42 -25.40 33.61 -7.63
N ALA A 43 -25.27 34.30 -8.78
CA ALA A 43 -26.39 34.94 -9.49
C ALA A 43 -27.45 33.92 -10.00
N ARG A 44 -27.03 32.69 -10.29
CA ARG A 44 -27.94 31.62 -10.74
C ARG A 44 -28.59 30.90 -9.55
N ASN A 45 -27.80 30.49 -8.57
CA ASN A 45 -28.21 29.53 -7.55
C ASN A 45 -28.93 30.19 -6.37
N TYR A 46 -28.50 31.41 -5.97
CA TYR A 46 -29.16 32.12 -4.86
C TYR A 46 -30.64 32.41 -5.12
N PRO A 47 -31.06 32.98 -6.26
CA PRO A 47 -32.47 33.11 -6.55
C PRO A 47 -33.20 31.76 -6.67
N ALA A 48 -32.57 30.77 -7.26
CA ALA A 48 -33.15 29.43 -7.41
C ALA A 48 -33.33 28.71 -6.06
N SER A 49 -32.61 29.09 -5.02
CA SER A 49 -32.76 28.51 -3.70
C SER A 49 -34.11 28.74 -3.05
N PHE A 50 -34.85 29.75 -3.48
CA PHE A 50 -36.15 30.13 -2.91
C PHE A 50 -37.34 29.27 -3.43
N VAL A 51 -37.10 28.31 -4.31
CA VAL A 51 -38.13 27.36 -4.77
C VAL A 51 -38.43 26.26 -3.74
N VAL A 52 -37.57 26.10 -2.76
CA VAL A 52 -37.74 25.12 -1.66
C VAL A 52 -37.66 25.85 -0.32
N GLU A 53 -38.65 25.59 0.54
CA GLU A 53 -38.57 26.04 1.93
C GLU A 53 -37.79 25.04 2.72
N PRO A 54 -36.63 25.42 3.31
CA PRO A 54 -35.82 24.50 4.10
C PRO A 54 -36.56 24.03 5.37
N ILE A 55 -36.34 22.76 5.73
CA ILE A 55 -36.77 22.28 7.04
C ILE A 55 -36.01 23.07 8.11
N GLU A 56 -36.71 23.54 9.15
CA GLU A 56 -36.14 24.29 10.25
C GLU A 56 -36.06 23.46 11.50
N LEU A 57 -34.94 23.64 12.25
CA LEU A 57 -34.76 23.06 13.57
C LEU A 57 -34.24 24.13 14.53
N ALA A 58 -35.07 24.44 15.54
CA ALA A 58 -34.68 25.34 16.62
C ALA A 58 -34.16 24.57 17.84
N ILE A 59 -33.03 25.01 18.35
CA ILE A 59 -32.38 24.45 19.54
C ILE A 59 -32.37 25.50 20.65
N THR A 60 -32.86 25.15 21.83
CA THR A 60 -32.84 26.03 22.99
C THR A 60 -32.14 25.34 24.15
N VAL A 61 -31.13 26.00 24.71
CA VAL A 61 -30.42 25.61 25.91
C VAL A 61 -30.47 26.76 26.94
N SER A 62 -30.27 26.45 28.20
CA SER A 62 -30.16 27.48 29.25
C SER A 62 -28.85 28.28 29.13
N GLU A 63 -28.78 29.49 29.66
CA GLU A 63 -27.56 30.31 29.70
C GLU A 63 -26.39 29.56 30.35
N LYS A 64 -26.66 28.83 31.43
CA LYS A 64 -25.66 27.98 32.08
C LYS A 64 -25.11 26.89 31.15
N ASP A 65 -25.99 26.21 30.45
CA ASP A 65 -25.63 25.13 29.52
C ASP A 65 -24.92 25.69 28.27
N MET A 66 -25.24 26.91 27.84
CA MET A 66 -24.54 27.62 26.80
C MET A 66 -23.07 27.93 27.20
N ALA A 67 -22.88 28.46 28.42
CA ALA A 67 -21.52 28.73 28.92
C ALA A 67 -20.67 27.43 29.02
N GLU A 68 -21.30 26.28 29.27
CA GLU A 68 -20.61 24.98 29.30
C GLU A 68 -20.20 24.53 27.87
N LEU A 69 -21.05 24.73 26.86
CA LEU A 69 -20.70 24.47 25.47
C LEU A 69 -19.57 25.39 24.98
N GLU A 70 -19.60 26.66 25.35
CA GLU A 70 -18.53 27.64 25.04
C GLU A 70 -17.21 27.22 25.66
N ARG A 71 -17.19 26.80 26.90
CA ARG A 71 -16.01 26.25 27.59
C ARG A 71 -15.42 25.04 26.84
N MET A 72 -16.29 24.09 26.44
CA MET A 72 -15.85 22.92 25.65
C MET A 72 -15.20 23.32 24.33
N VAL A 73 -15.76 24.32 23.64
CA VAL A 73 -15.21 24.84 22.38
C VAL A 73 -13.86 25.50 22.60
N GLU A 74 -13.71 26.33 23.65
CA GLU A 74 -12.45 27.01 23.97
C GLU A 74 -11.35 25.99 24.28
N GLU A 75 -11.63 25.04 25.16
CA GLU A 75 -10.70 23.96 25.49
C GLU A 75 -10.29 23.13 24.26
N ALA A 76 -11.24 22.84 23.36
CA ALA A 76 -10.94 22.11 22.14
C ALA A 76 -10.03 22.93 21.19
N ARG A 77 -10.23 24.24 21.12
CA ARG A 77 -9.39 25.16 20.32
C ARG A 77 -7.98 25.28 20.87
N GLU A 78 -7.84 25.41 22.19
CA GLU A 78 -6.56 25.45 22.89
C GLU A 78 -5.79 24.13 22.74
N ARG A 79 -6.47 23.01 22.88
CA ARG A 79 -5.91 21.66 22.80
C ARG A 79 -5.58 21.23 21.36
N GLY A 80 -6.28 21.78 20.38
CA GLY A 80 -6.16 21.39 18.95
C GLY A 80 -6.96 20.17 18.54
N VAL A 81 -7.62 19.47 19.47
CA VAL A 81 -8.52 18.32 19.25
C VAL A 81 -9.71 18.33 20.19
N ILE A 82 -10.83 17.74 19.75
CA ILE A 82 -12.03 17.56 20.58
C ILE A 82 -11.97 16.15 21.17
N LEU A 83 -11.70 16.04 22.47
CA LEU A 83 -11.77 14.78 23.21
C LEU A 83 -13.07 14.74 24.00
N PRO A 84 -14.01 13.82 23.74
CA PRO A 84 -15.23 13.70 24.53
C PRO A 84 -14.88 13.10 25.90
N GLU A 85 -15.07 13.89 26.94
CA GLU A 85 -15.05 13.42 28.31
C GLU A 85 -16.50 13.04 28.68
N GLY A 86 -16.80 11.81 29.04
CA GLY A 86 -18.13 11.19 29.11
C GLY A 86 -19.29 11.92 29.85
N ARG A 87 -19.16 13.22 30.12
CA ARG A 87 -20.17 14.10 30.76
C ARG A 87 -20.58 15.32 29.94
N ASP A 88 -20.19 15.36 28.66
CA ASP A 88 -20.25 16.57 27.84
C ASP A 88 -21.65 16.94 27.29
N TYR A 89 -22.70 16.21 27.68
CA TYR A 89 -24.05 16.50 27.20
C TYR A 89 -24.78 17.48 28.10
N VAL A 90 -25.28 18.57 27.50
CA VAL A 90 -26.15 19.53 28.18
C VAL A 90 -27.61 19.33 27.76
N PRO A 91 -28.59 19.60 28.66
CA PRO A 91 -30.00 19.54 28.32
C PRO A 91 -30.38 20.56 27.26
N ALA A 92 -31.24 20.17 26.31
CA ALA A 92 -31.77 21.04 25.29
C ALA A 92 -33.23 20.76 24.99
N THR A 93 -33.93 21.76 24.45
CA THR A 93 -35.25 21.61 23.84
C THR A 93 -35.12 21.89 22.37
N LEU A 94 -35.61 20.97 21.54
CA LEU A 94 -35.59 21.10 20.08
C LEU A 94 -37.03 21.22 19.59
N THR A 95 -37.23 22.11 18.61
CA THR A 95 -38.49 22.28 17.88
C THR A 95 -38.25 22.13 16.38
N GLY A 96 -38.87 21.17 15.77
CA GLY A 96 -38.75 20.85 14.33
C GLY A 96 -40.11 20.49 13.74
N PRO A 97 -40.13 19.93 12.52
CA PRO A 97 -41.36 19.56 11.82
C PRO A 97 -42.21 18.54 12.58
N ASP A 98 -41.61 17.68 13.35
CA ASP A 98 -42.25 16.62 14.14
C ASP A 98 -42.75 17.16 15.51
N GLY A 99 -42.62 18.47 15.77
CA GLY A 99 -43.00 19.10 17.04
C GLY A 99 -41.82 19.43 17.94
N THR A 100 -42.13 19.68 19.23
CA THR A 100 -41.15 20.04 20.26
C THR A 100 -40.81 18.84 21.13
N PHE A 101 -39.50 18.56 21.32
CA PHE A 101 -39.03 17.45 22.15
C PHE A 101 -37.82 17.82 22.99
N LYS A 102 -37.64 17.08 24.08
CA LYS A 102 -36.45 17.20 24.94
C LYS A 102 -35.32 16.36 24.40
N ALA A 103 -34.11 16.89 24.45
CA ALA A 103 -32.89 16.21 24.02
C ALA A 103 -31.71 16.56 24.92
N LYS A 104 -30.57 15.95 24.59
CA LYS A 104 -29.25 16.33 25.10
C LYS A 104 -28.39 16.69 23.90
N VAL A 105 -27.59 17.73 23.99
CA VAL A 105 -26.66 18.17 22.96
C VAL A 105 -25.23 18.27 23.52
N ARG A 106 -24.26 18.01 22.69
CA ARG A 106 -22.84 18.25 22.96
C ARG A 106 -22.09 18.65 21.69
N ILE A 107 -20.90 19.20 21.85
CA ILE A 107 -20.01 19.43 20.72
C ILE A 107 -19.64 18.08 20.05
N LYS A 108 -19.69 18.03 18.71
CA LYS A 108 -19.31 16.86 17.89
C LYS A 108 -17.98 17.12 17.19
N GLY A 109 -17.28 16.05 16.89
CA GLY A 109 -16.06 16.02 16.09
C GLY A 109 -14.87 15.52 16.88
N LYS A 110 -13.75 15.45 16.19
CA LYS A 110 -12.44 15.12 16.75
C LYS A 110 -11.43 16.23 16.42
N MET A 111 -11.55 16.83 15.25
CA MET A 111 -10.72 17.93 14.78
C MET A 111 -11.40 19.29 15.03
N THR A 112 -10.62 20.34 15.14
CA THR A 112 -11.10 21.70 15.44
C THR A 112 -11.87 22.39 14.32
N ASP A 113 -11.93 21.80 13.13
CA ASP A 113 -12.80 22.24 12.02
C ASP A 113 -14.29 22.23 12.42
N HIS A 114 -14.68 21.32 13.33
CA HIS A 114 -16.04 21.23 13.90
C HIS A 114 -16.41 22.38 14.87
N VAL A 115 -15.46 23.19 15.28
CA VAL A 115 -15.65 24.34 16.20
C VAL A 115 -15.05 25.63 15.62
N LYS A 116 -14.78 25.65 14.32
CA LYS A 116 -14.26 26.82 13.62
C LYS A 116 -15.36 27.88 13.44
N GLY A 117 -15.05 29.12 13.86
CA GLY A 117 -16.04 30.22 13.78
C GLY A 117 -17.22 30.05 14.74
N SER A 118 -18.41 30.51 14.33
CA SER A 118 -19.64 30.43 15.10
C SER A 118 -20.50 29.19 14.80
N LYS A 119 -20.25 28.48 13.72
CA LYS A 119 -21.00 27.28 13.31
C LYS A 119 -20.38 26.03 13.92
N TRP A 120 -20.70 25.75 15.16
CA TRP A 120 -20.21 24.54 15.84
C TRP A 120 -21.00 23.32 15.42
N SER A 121 -20.36 22.16 15.47
CA SER A 121 -21.01 20.88 15.21
C SER A 121 -21.56 20.27 16.51
N PHE A 122 -22.79 19.76 16.43
CA PHE A 122 -23.49 19.22 17.59
C PHE A 122 -23.82 17.74 17.40
N ARG A 123 -23.72 16.96 18.47
CA ARG A 123 -24.34 15.66 18.62
C ARG A 123 -25.62 15.81 19.41
N VAL A 124 -26.73 15.35 18.84
CA VAL A 124 -28.05 15.41 19.47
C VAL A 124 -28.50 13.99 19.85
N VAL A 125 -29.05 13.84 21.05
CA VAL A 125 -29.70 12.61 21.54
C VAL A 125 -31.07 13.00 22.08
N ALA A 126 -32.14 12.65 21.37
CA ALA A 126 -33.51 12.87 21.79
C ALA A 126 -33.87 11.99 22.99
N LYS A 127 -34.74 12.46 23.87
CA LYS A 127 -35.35 11.62 24.91
C LYS A 127 -36.39 10.69 24.30
N LYS A 128 -36.79 9.65 25.04
CA LYS A 128 -37.50 8.45 24.61
C LYS A 128 -38.72 8.67 23.67
N ASP A 129 -39.40 9.82 23.80
CA ASP A 129 -40.62 10.11 23.03
C ASP A 129 -40.39 11.22 22.00
N GLY A 130 -39.15 11.55 21.71
CA GLY A 130 -38.76 12.60 20.76
C GLY A 130 -37.90 12.11 19.62
N GLY A 131 -37.83 12.92 18.60
CA GLY A 131 -36.96 12.63 17.45
C GLY A 131 -37.06 13.74 16.40
N PHE A 132 -36.19 13.64 15.43
CA PHE A 132 -36.16 14.53 14.28
C PHE A 132 -36.10 13.67 13.00
N LEU A 133 -37.14 13.80 12.14
CA LEU A 133 -37.26 13.00 10.91
C LEU A 133 -37.12 11.47 11.15
N GLY A 134 -37.68 10.99 12.26
CA GLY A 134 -37.59 9.59 12.69
C GLY A 134 -36.22 9.16 13.26
N MET A 135 -35.31 10.10 13.54
CA MET A 135 -34.02 9.86 14.15
C MET A 135 -34.04 10.25 15.64
N GLN A 136 -33.66 9.34 16.53
CA GLN A 136 -33.45 9.67 17.94
C GLN A 136 -32.04 10.21 18.22
N ARG A 137 -31.07 9.84 17.38
CA ARG A 137 -29.68 10.27 17.51
C ARG A 137 -29.19 10.79 16.16
N PHE A 138 -28.65 11.99 16.13
CA PHE A 138 -28.13 12.60 14.91
C PHE A 138 -27.09 13.66 15.23
N SER A 139 -26.40 14.12 14.20
CA SER A 139 -25.45 15.22 14.28
C SER A 139 -25.91 16.38 13.42
N LEU A 140 -25.52 17.56 13.83
CA LEU A 140 -25.64 18.80 13.06
C LEU A 140 -24.23 19.34 12.86
N GLN A 141 -23.88 19.68 11.63
CA GLN A 141 -22.53 20.14 11.33
C GLN A 141 -22.52 21.12 10.15
N HIS A 142 -21.46 21.93 10.05
CA HIS A 142 -21.27 22.78 8.90
C HIS A 142 -21.26 21.92 7.63
N PRO A 143 -21.99 22.23 6.57
CA PRO A 143 -22.04 21.40 5.36
C PRO A 143 -20.66 21.12 4.74
N GLY A 144 -19.72 22.07 4.88
CA GLY A 144 -18.34 21.95 4.40
C GLY A 144 -17.53 20.85 5.06
N THR A 145 -17.89 20.39 6.30
CA THR A 145 -17.19 19.29 6.98
C THR A 145 -17.31 17.96 6.24
N ARG A 146 -18.24 17.86 5.28
CA ARG A 146 -18.47 16.68 4.43
C ARG A 146 -18.58 17.05 2.95
N ASN A 147 -17.86 18.08 2.54
CA ASN A 147 -17.86 18.56 1.15
C ASN A 147 -19.25 18.82 0.58
N TYR A 148 -20.15 19.46 1.37
CA TYR A 148 -21.48 19.88 0.97
C TYR A 148 -22.34 18.76 0.38
N LEU A 149 -22.71 18.84 -0.91
CA LEU A 149 -23.58 17.87 -1.59
C LEU A 149 -22.89 16.51 -1.85
N CYS A 150 -21.57 16.42 -1.73
CA CYS A 150 -20.84 15.23 -2.13
C CYS A 150 -21.15 14.03 -1.22
N ASP A 151 -21.16 14.22 0.11
CA ASP A 151 -21.47 13.14 1.04
C ASP A 151 -22.96 12.75 0.99
N TRP A 152 -23.85 13.74 0.73
CA TRP A 152 -25.26 13.47 0.44
C TRP A 152 -25.42 12.54 -0.77
N PHE A 153 -24.70 12.81 -1.84
CA PHE A 153 -24.72 12.00 -3.06
C PHE A 153 -24.18 10.59 -2.82
N TYR A 154 -23.09 10.48 -2.06
CA TYR A 154 -22.52 9.20 -1.66
C TYR A 154 -23.51 8.34 -0.87
N HIS A 155 -24.21 8.90 0.13
CA HIS A 155 -25.23 8.18 0.89
C HIS A 155 -26.39 7.72 0.01
N ARG A 156 -26.82 8.52 -0.96
CA ARG A 156 -27.88 8.13 -1.92
C ARG A 156 -27.43 7.01 -2.85
N LEU A 157 -26.22 7.06 -3.36
CA LEU A 157 -25.65 5.98 -4.16
C LEU A 157 -25.50 4.70 -3.33
N SER A 158 -25.01 4.80 -2.10
CA SER A 158 -24.85 3.67 -1.19
C SER A 158 -26.18 2.97 -0.90
N ALA A 159 -27.24 3.73 -0.63
CA ALA A 159 -28.58 3.19 -0.46
C ALA A 159 -29.08 2.49 -1.73
N GLY A 160 -28.85 3.08 -2.91
CA GLY A 160 -29.17 2.47 -4.21
C GLY A 160 -28.41 1.16 -4.47
N GLU A 161 -27.23 0.98 -3.90
CA GLU A 161 -26.44 -0.26 -3.97
C GLU A 161 -26.80 -1.28 -2.86
N GLY A 162 -27.75 -0.96 -2.01
CA GLY A 162 -28.21 -1.81 -0.90
C GLY A 162 -27.29 -1.79 0.34
N ILE A 163 -26.33 -0.88 0.38
CA ILE A 163 -25.43 -0.67 1.53
C ILE A 163 -26.18 0.12 2.59
N VAL A 164 -26.04 -0.24 3.85
CA VAL A 164 -26.62 0.51 4.98
C VAL A 164 -26.09 1.95 4.93
N ALA A 165 -27.00 2.90 4.69
CA ALA A 165 -26.68 4.32 4.49
C ALA A 165 -27.42 5.20 5.50
N LEU A 166 -26.73 6.23 5.99
CA LEU A 166 -27.28 7.16 6.95
C LEU A 166 -28.31 8.09 6.26
N ARG A 167 -29.37 8.48 6.97
CA ARG A 167 -30.15 9.65 6.58
C ARG A 167 -29.25 10.88 6.70
N TYR A 168 -29.06 11.54 5.58
CA TYR A 168 -28.19 12.71 5.45
C TYR A 168 -28.90 13.78 4.61
N GLY A 169 -28.87 15.03 5.06
CA GLY A 169 -29.53 16.14 4.34
C GLY A 169 -29.17 17.50 4.93
N PHE A 170 -29.89 18.54 4.48
CA PHE A 170 -29.59 19.91 4.86
C PHE A 170 -30.85 20.56 5.42
N ILE A 171 -30.65 21.36 6.47
CA ILE A 171 -31.70 22.06 7.21
C ILE A 171 -31.21 23.44 7.64
N ARG A 172 -32.13 24.32 7.99
CA ARG A 172 -31.80 25.57 8.67
C ARG A 172 -31.89 25.40 10.16
N VAL A 173 -30.87 25.89 10.88
CA VAL A 173 -30.78 25.73 12.33
C VAL A 173 -30.81 27.10 13.01
N SER A 174 -31.62 27.25 14.05
CA SER A 174 -31.52 28.36 14.99
C SER A 174 -31.10 27.85 16.36
N PHE A 175 -30.31 28.62 17.08
CA PHE A 175 -29.80 28.27 18.40
C PHE A 175 -30.07 29.45 19.37
N ASN A 176 -30.86 29.22 20.44
CA ASN A 176 -31.31 30.23 21.37
C ASN A 176 -31.92 31.46 20.67
N GLY A 177 -32.62 31.23 19.54
CA GLY A 177 -33.27 32.31 18.73
C GLY A 177 -32.36 32.99 17.71
N GLU A 178 -31.05 32.70 17.74
CA GLU A 178 -30.10 33.17 16.69
C GLU A 178 -30.12 32.21 15.50
N ASP A 179 -30.25 32.75 14.29
CA ASP A 179 -30.21 31.99 13.06
C ASP A 179 -28.76 31.63 12.70
N LEU A 180 -28.42 30.34 12.79
CA LEU A 180 -27.11 29.83 12.40
C LEU A 180 -26.99 29.45 10.92
N GLY A 181 -28.09 29.58 10.15
CA GLY A 181 -28.11 29.26 8.72
C GLY A 181 -28.18 27.75 8.43
N VAL A 182 -27.61 27.35 7.30
CA VAL A 182 -27.70 25.97 6.81
C VAL A 182 -26.72 25.04 7.50
N TYR A 183 -27.24 23.93 7.99
CA TYR A 183 -26.51 22.81 8.57
C TYR A 183 -26.75 21.53 7.79
N ALA A 184 -25.78 20.64 7.76
CA ALA A 184 -25.98 19.25 7.41
C ALA A 184 -26.42 18.48 8.66
N PHE A 185 -27.48 17.68 8.53
CA PHE A 185 -27.79 16.65 9.52
C PHE A 185 -27.30 15.29 9.04
N GLU A 186 -26.85 14.48 10.00
CA GLU A 186 -26.30 13.15 9.77
C GLU A 186 -26.84 12.21 10.84
N GLU A 187 -27.54 11.15 10.44
CA GLU A 187 -28.03 10.12 11.35
C GLU A 187 -26.90 9.46 12.12
N HIS A 188 -27.19 9.04 13.35
CA HIS A 188 -26.22 8.26 14.12
C HIS A 188 -26.59 6.78 14.13
N PHE A 189 -25.59 5.96 14.42
CA PHE A 189 -25.71 4.50 14.46
C PHE A 189 -26.64 4.07 15.58
N GLY A 190 -27.73 3.40 15.25
CA GLY A 190 -28.76 2.94 16.15
C GLY A 190 -29.79 2.05 15.48
N PRO A 191 -30.79 1.54 16.26
CA PRO A 191 -31.83 0.68 15.71
C PRO A 191 -32.65 1.34 14.61
N GLU A 192 -32.84 2.67 14.70
CA GLU A 192 -33.59 3.46 13.71
C GLU A 192 -32.93 3.44 12.33
N LEU A 193 -31.59 3.45 12.29
CA LEU A 193 -30.82 3.33 11.07
C LEU A 193 -31.06 1.97 10.41
N LEU A 194 -31.04 0.89 11.17
CA LEU A 194 -31.28 -0.45 10.66
C LEU A 194 -32.69 -0.60 10.12
N ALA A 195 -33.69 -0.14 10.89
CA ALA A 195 -35.09 -0.17 10.48
C ALA A 195 -35.32 0.64 9.18
N HIS A 196 -34.69 1.82 9.07
CA HIS A 196 -34.77 2.67 7.86
C HIS A 196 -34.17 1.98 6.64
N ASN A 197 -33.14 1.17 6.81
CA ASN A 197 -32.48 0.41 5.73
C ASN A 197 -33.06 -1.00 5.54
N GLY A 198 -34.17 -1.33 6.20
CA GLY A 198 -34.81 -2.65 6.09
C GLY A 198 -33.96 -3.80 6.63
N ARG A 199 -33.13 -3.53 7.65
CA ARG A 199 -32.29 -4.52 8.30
C ARG A 199 -32.88 -4.98 9.62
N GLU A 200 -32.67 -6.25 9.95
CA GLU A 200 -33.00 -6.82 11.25
C GLU A 200 -32.17 -6.18 12.38
N LYS A 201 -32.69 -6.23 13.60
CA LYS A 201 -31.98 -5.72 14.78
C LYS A 201 -30.71 -6.54 15.04
N GLY A 202 -29.57 -5.93 14.85
CA GLY A 202 -28.24 -6.49 15.06
C GLY A 202 -27.24 -5.45 15.56
N PRO A 203 -26.05 -5.85 16.00
CA PRO A 203 -25.04 -4.90 16.47
C PRO A 203 -24.46 -4.08 15.34
N LEU A 204 -24.43 -2.76 15.55
CA LEU A 204 -23.62 -1.81 14.81
C LEU A 204 -22.34 -1.58 15.60
N PHE A 205 -21.18 -1.66 14.95
CA PHE A 205 -19.89 -1.57 15.66
C PHE A 205 -18.79 -0.97 14.78
N ARG A 206 -17.64 -0.72 15.41
CA ARG A 206 -16.45 -0.12 14.78
C ARG A 206 -15.18 -0.65 15.45
N PHE A 207 -14.03 -0.30 14.90
CA PHE A 207 -12.80 -0.26 15.65
C PHE A 207 -12.80 1.01 16.52
N ASP A 208 -12.44 0.91 17.79
CA ASP A 208 -12.38 2.08 18.69
C ASP A 208 -11.08 2.87 18.45
N PRO A 209 -11.16 4.11 17.94
CA PRO A 209 -9.98 4.92 17.68
C PRO A 209 -9.58 5.80 18.87
N SER A 210 -10.12 5.57 20.08
CA SER A 210 -9.94 6.49 21.19
C SER A 210 -8.47 6.64 21.59
N LEU A 211 -7.74 5.52 21.65
CA LEU A 211 -6.31 5.52 21.96
C LEU A 211 -5.47 6.18 20.87
N PHE A 212 -5.82 5.96 19.60
CA PHE A 212 -5.19 6.64 18.46
C PHE A 212 -5.26 8.17 18.61
N TRP A 213 -6.40 8.70 19.02
CA TRP A 213 -6.55 10.15 19.20
C TRP A 213 -5.78 10.68 20.41
N VAL A 214 -5.63 9.90 21.47
CA VAL A 214 -4.75 10.25 22.61
C VAL A 214 -3.28 10.28 22.15
N HIS A 215 -2.83 9.28 21.40
CA HIS A 215 -1.47 9.26 20.83
C HIS A 215 -1.25 10.44 19.86
N ARG A 216 -2.24 10.73 19.01
CA ARG A 216 -2.17 11.86 18.07
C ARG A 216 -2.03 13.20 18.81
N LEU A 217 -2.73 13.38 19.91
CA LEU A 217 -2.57 14.56 20.77
C LEU A 217 -1.14 14.64 21.34
N ASN A 218 -0.61 13.53 21.83
CA ASN A 218 0.76 13.48 22.35
C ASN A 218 1.81 13.81 21.27
N GLU A 219 1.63 13.32 20.04
CA GLU A 219 2.48 13.69 18.90
C GLU A 219 2.43 15.19 18.59
N MET A 220 1.25 15.79 18.61
CA MET A 220 1.08 17.24 18.47
C MET A 220 1.85 18.01 19.56
N ASN A 221 1.95 17.43 20.75
CA ASN A 221 2.73 17.93 21.89
C ASN A 221 4.21 17.50 21.84
N LYS A 222 4.69 17.06 20.65
CA LYS A 222 6.09 16.67 20.38
C LYS A 222 6.57 15.40 21.10
N VAL A 223 5.69 14.59 21.64
CA VAL A 223 6.02 13.23 22.06
C VAL A 223 6.06 12.37 20.82
N ARG A 224 7.23 11.81 20.52
CA ARG A 224 7.40 10.85 19.40
C ARG A 224 7.27 9.43 19.90
N TYR A 225 6.70 8.61 19.07
CA TYR A 225 6.60 7.18 19.27
C TYR A 225 7.36 6.48 18.16
N ASP A 226 8.09 5.43 18.50
CA ASP A 226 8.93 4.69 17.54
C ASP A 226 8.11 3.78 16.63
N GLU A 227 6.89 3.42 17.06
CA GLU A 227 5.98 2.56 16.31
C GLU A 227 4.53 3.10 16.38
N PRO A 228 3.70 2.85 15.36
CA PRO A 228 2.26 3.12 15.43
C PRO A 228 1.62 2.19 16.47
N PHE A 229 1.02 2.77 17.52
CA PHE A 229 0.49 1.98 18.64
C PHE A 229 -0.80 1.27 18.33
N GLU A 230 -1.76 2.04 17.84
CA GLU A 230 -3.09 1.54 17.62
C GLU A 230 -3.44 1.70 16.16
N ALA A 231 -3.66 0.58 15.53
CA ALA A 231 -4.16 0.47 14.18
C ALA A 231 -5.20 -0.66 14.13
N TYR A 232 -5.59 -1.04 12.97
CA TYR A 232 -6.54 -2.13 12.73
C TYR A 232 -6.28 -3.39 13.56
N GLN A 233 -5.02 -3.80 13.75
CA GLN A 233 -4.66 -5.05 14.43
C GLN A 233 -4.95 -5.03 15.93
N ALA A 234 -4.79 -3.87 16.58
CA ALA A 234 -4.83 -3.73 18.04
C ALA A 234 -6.10 -3.04 18.58
N ALA A 235 -6.80 -2.26 17.76
CA ALA A 235 -7.95 -1.49 18.18
C ALA A 235 -9.06 -2.38 18.76
N ALA A 236 -9.66 -1.95 19.85
CA ALA A 236 -10.81 -2.65 20.42
C ALA A 236 -12.01 -2.60 19.47
N LEU A 237 -12.86 -3.64 19.51
CA LEU A 237 -14.17 -3.62 18.84
C LEU A 237 -15.18 -2.97 19.77
N ASP A 238 -15.80 -1.89 19.34
CA ASP A 238 -16.74 -1.07 20.10
C ASP A 238 -18.12 -1.06 19.45
N ALA A 239 -19.14 -1.47 20.21
CA ALA A 239 -20.52 -1.46 19.74
C ALA A 239 -21.20 -0.13 20.03
N PHE A 240 -21.94 0.39 19.06
CA PHE A 240 -22.83 1.51 19.28
C PHE A 240 -24.02 1.09 20.17
N GLY A 241 -24.23 1.82 21.29
CA GLY A 241 -25.27 1.46 22.26
C GLY A 241 -24.85 0.36 23.22
N SER A 242 -23.60 0.32 23.65
CA SER A 242 -23.03 -0.68 24.57
C SER A 242 -23.85 -0.88 25.86
N SER A 243 -24.46 0.17 26.39
CA SER A 243 -25.37 0.08 27.55
C SER A 243 -26.61 -0.82 27.31
N ASP A 244 -27.01 -1.02 26.07
CA ASP A 244 -28.12 -1.90 25.71
C ASP A 244 -27.66 -3.35 25.62
N LEU A 245 -26.41 -3.59 25.27
CA LEU A 245 -25.79 -4.93 25.27
C LEU A 245 -25.67 -5.50 26.69
N GLU A 246 -25.45 -4.65 27.69
CA GLU A 246 -25.39 -5.08 29.09
C GLU A 246 -26.71 -5.64 29.58
N LYS A 247 -27.84 -5.15 29.05
CA LYS A 247 -29.20 -5.49 29.46
C LYS A 247 -29.85 -6.59 28.64
N ASP A 248 -29.35 -6.84 27.40
CA ASP A 248 -29.93 -7.81 26.48
C ASP A 248 -28.91 -8.94 26.19
N PRO A 249 -29.09 -10.14 26.78
CA PRO A 249 -28.20 -11.28 26.58
C PRO A 249 -28.11 -11.73 25.11
N GLN A 250 -29.20 -11.60 24.35
CA GLN A 250 -29.23 -11.97 22.92
C GLN A 250 -28.42 -10.97 22.10
N ALA A 251 -28.57 -9.67 22.37
CA ALA A 251 -27.75 -8.66 21.71
C ALA A 251 -26.25 -8.84 22.01
N ARG A 252 -25.92 -9.19 23.26
CA ARG A 252 -24.55 -9.51 23.67
C ARG A 252 -23.99 -10.73 22.94
N ALA A 253 -24.77 -11.80 22.79
CA ALA A 253 -24.36 -12.99 22.05
C ALA A 253 -24.08 -12.65 20.58
N ARG A 254 -24.97 -11.92 19.91
CA ARG A 254 -24.77 -11.46 18.52
C ARG A 254 -23.52 -10.58 18.36
N PHE A 255 -23.24 -9.73 19.32
CA PHE A 255 -22.02 -8.92 19.28
C PHE A 255 -20.76 -9.78 19.51
N ALA A 256 -20.82 -10.79 20.37
CA ALA A 256 -19.72 -11.74 20.54
C ALA A 256 -19.44 -12.54 19.25
N GLU A 257 -20.49 -12.93 18.52
CA GLU A 257 -20.34 -13.56 17.19
C GLU A 257 -19.68 -12.63 16.18
N ALA A 258 -20.12 -11.37 16.09
CA ALA A 258 -19.50 -10.35 15.25
C ALA A 258 -18.02 -10.12 15.60
N CYS A 259 -17.69 -10.07 16.90
CA CYS A 259 -16.31 -9.98 17.37
C CYS A 259 -15.49 -11.22 16.99
N GLY A 260 -16.08 -12.42 17.08
CA GLY A 260 -15.44 -13.68 16.67
C GLY A 260 -15.04 -13.66 15.20
N LEU A 261 -15.98 -13.28 14.32
CA LEU A 261 -15.73 -13.14 12.88
C LEU A 261 -14.65 -12.09 12.59
N MET A 262 -14.76 -10.88 13.16
CA MET A 262 -13.81 -9.80 12.92
C MET A 262 -12.42 -10.14 13.46
N ASN A 263 -12.31 -10.81 14.61
CA ASN A 263 -11.02 -11.22 15.14
C ASN A 263 -10.42 -12.39 14.34
N GLY A 264 -11.24 -13.32 13.81
CA GLY A 264 -10.78 -14.34 12.87
C GLY A 264 -10.23 -13.74 11.59
N PHE A 265 -10.92 -12.73 11.04
CA PHE A 265 -10.45 -11.96 9.88
C PHE A 265 -9.14 -11.22 10.17
N ARG A 266 -9.07 -10.53 11.31
CA ARG A 266 -7.90 -9.76 11.74
C ARG A 266 -6.65 -10.63 11.90
N ARG A 267 -6.78 -11.85 12.41
CA ARG A 267 -5.68 -12.82 12.55
C ARG A 267 -5.33 -13.56 11.26
N GLY A 268 -6.14 -13.41 10.21
CA GLY A 268 -5.99 -14.17 8.97
C GLY A 268 -6.48 -15.64 9.07
N ASP A 269 -7.21 -15.99 10.12
CA ASP A 269 -7.84 -17.30 10.28
C ASP A 269 -9.04 -17.47 9.33
N LEU A 270 -9.72 -16.36 9.04
CA LEU A 270 -10.87 -16.27 8.15
C LEU A 270 -10.59 -15.29 7.02
N LYS A 271 -11.04 -15.64 5.82
CA LYS A 271 -10.98 -14.75 4.64
C LYS A 271 -12.10 -13.72 4.69
N ALA A 272 -11.96 -12.65 3.92
CA ALA A 272 -13.01 -11.64 3.80
C ALA A 272 -14.35 -12.25 3.35
N SER A 273 -14.36 -13.21 2.42
CA SER A 273 -15.55 -13.89 1.94
C SER A 273 -16.24 -14.80 2.98
N GLU A 274 -15.53 -15.17 4.04
CA GLU A 274 -16.09 -15.95 5.15
C GLU A 274 -16.70 -15.06 6.23
N VAL A 275 -16.33 -13.78 6.27
CA VAL A 275 -16.71 -12.83 7.32
C VAL A 275 -17.75 -11.83 6.85
N PHE A 276 -17.58 -11.28 5.65
CA PHE A 276 -18.42 -10.20 5.12
C PHE A 276 -19.46 -10.70 4.11
N ASP A 277 -20.53 -9.91 3.93
CA ASP A 277 -21.30 -9.99 2.69
C ASP A 277 -20.40 -9.49 1.55
N VAL A 278 -19.93 -10.45 0.73
CA VAL A 278 -18.96 -10.21 -0.33
C VAL A 278 -19.43 -9.17 -1.34
N GLU A 279 -20.71 -9.25 -1.73
CA GLU A 279 -21.27 -8.36 -2.74
C GLU A 279 -21.42 -6.94 -2.19
N LEU A 280 -21.85 -6.77 -0.94
CA LEU A 280 -22.01 -5.44 -0.34
C LEU A 280 -20.67 -4.78 -0.04
N ILE A 281 -19.68 -5.52 0.49
CA ILE A 281 -18.35 -4.97 0.75
C ILE A 281 -17.62 -4.61 -0.57
N ALA A 282 -17.79 -5.44 -1.61
CA ALA A 282 -17.25 -5.20 -2.95
C ALA A 282 -17.87 -3.94 -3.59
N ARG A 283 -19.20 -3.80 -3.54
CA ARG A 283 -19.90 -2.61 -4.04
C ARG A 283 -19.49 -1.36 -3.29
N ARG A 284 -19.32 -1.42 -1.97
CA ARG A 284 -18.83 -0.29 -1.18
C ARG A 284 -17.48 0.19 -1.66
N HIS A 285 -16.50 -0.71 -1.81
CA HIS A 285 -15.16 -0.33 -2.25
C HIS A 285 -15.16 0.21 -3.69
N ALA A 286 -15.92 -0.42 -4.59
CA ALA A 286 -16.08 0.08 -5.97
C ALA A 286 -16.76 1.46 -6.02
N LEU A 287 -17.73 1.70 -5.15
CA LEU A 287 -18.40 2.99 -5.04
C LEU A 287 -17.46 4.08 -4.50
N LEU A 288 -16.62 3.73 -3.53
CA LEU A 288 -15.61 4.66 -2.98
C LEU A 288 -14.55 5.05 -4.02
N ASP A 289 -14.14 4.12 -4.89
CA ASP A 289 -13.31 4.46 -6.05
C ASP A 289 -14.06 5.40 -7.02
N LEU A 290 -15.31 5.10 -7.34
CA LEU A 290 -16.12 5.91 -8.25
C LEU A 290 -16.27 7.35 -7.75
N VAL A 291 -16.58 7.52 -6.46
CA VAL A 291 -16.80 8.87 -5.90
C VAL A 291 -15.51 9.53 -5.41
N GLY A 292 -14.38 8.83 -5.43
CA GLY A 292 -13.12 9.33 -4.86
C GLY A 292 -13.24 9.56 -3.35
N GLY A 293 -13.91 8.64 -2.66
CA GLY A 293 -14.26 8.74 -1.24
C GLY A 293 -13.42 7.85 -0.33
N HIS A 294 -12.13 7.74 -0.59
CA HIS A 294 -11.24 6.79 0.06
C HIS A 294 -11.06 7.01 1.58
N HIS A 295 -11.33 8.21 2.09
CA HIS A 295 -11.31 8.48 3.54
C HIS A 295 -12.18 7.50 4.35
N SER A 296 -13.33 7.12 3.81
CA SER A 296 -14.22 6.12 4.43
C SER A 296 -13.60 4.73 4.60
N MET A 297 -12.44 4.46 4.01
CA MET A 297 -11.75 3.16 4.12
C MET A 297 -10.73 3.11 5.25
N ASP A 298 -10.40 4.24 5.88
CA ASP A 298 -9.47 4.29 7.00
C ASP A 298 -10.01 3.46 8.17
N TRP A 299 -9.14 2.71 8.82
CA TRP A 299 -9.54 1.79 9.89
C TRP A 299 -10.32 2.47 11.03
N SER A 300 -10.03 3.73 11.32
CA SER A 300 -10.71 4.52 12.35
C SER A 300 -12.13 4.95 11.95
N ASP A 301 -12.42 4.95 10.63
CA ASP A 301 -13.67 5.48 10.09
C ASP A 301 -14.60 4.42 9.50
N VAL A 302 -14.13 3.18 9.28
CA VAL A 302 -15.00 2.08 8.88
C VAL A 302 -16.04 1.75 9.96
N LYS A 303 -17.27 1.48 9.53
CA LYS A 303 -18.39 1.10 10.38
C LYS A 303 -19.06 -0.14 9.83
N PHE A 304 -19.55 -0.97 10.73
CA PHE A 304 -20.07 -2.29 10.41
C PHE A 304 -21.41 -2.56 11.05
N TYR A 305 -22.20 -3.37 10.38
CA TYR A 305 -23.40 -3.99 10.88
C TYR A 305 -23.23 -5.52 10.83
N TYR A 306 -23.55 -6.24 11.88
CA TYR A 306 -23.66 -7.69 11.84
C TYR A 306 -25.10 -8.10 11.58
N ASP A 307 -25.34 -8.75 10.42
CA ASP A 307 -26.62 -9.33 10.08
C ASP A 307 -26.80 -10.68 10.80
N PRO A 308 -27.74 -10.76 11.76
CA PRO A 308 -27.95 -11.99 12.52
C PRO A 308 -28.65 -13.10 11.72
N VAL A 309 -29.24 -12.80 10.56
CA VAL A 309 -29.91 -13.76 9.68
C VAL A 309 -28.89 -14.44 8.77
N LEU A 310 -28.08 -13.63 8.11
CA LEU A 310 -27.01 -14.14 7.20
C LEU A 310 -25.75 -14.55 7.95
N GLN A 311 -25.60 -14.15 9.23
CA GLN A 311 -24.39 -14.34 10.02
C GLN A 311 -23.14 -13.81 9.31
N ARG A 312 -23.28 -12.62 8.75
CA ARG A 312 -22.24 -11.90 8.00
C ARG A 312 -22.16 -10.45 8.47
N ILE A 313 -20.99 -9.85 8.26
CA ILE A 313 -20.75 -8.45 8.53
C ILE A 313 -21.01 -7.67 7.24
N GLU A 314 -21.87 -6.65 7.32
CA GLU A 314 -22.14 -5.71 6.24
C GLU A 314 -21.42 -4.38 6.50
N PRO A 315 -20.96 -3.68 5.45
CA PRO A 315 -20.41 -2.34 5.59
C PRO A 315 -21.54 -1.31 5.80
N VAL A 316 -21.23 -0.26 6.53
CA VAL A 316 -22.08 0.93 6.66
C VAL A 316 -21.42 2.10 5.96
N ALA A 317 -22.16 2.83 5.15
CA ALA A 317 -21.69 4.03 4.47
C ALA A 317 -21.49 5.16 5.50
N TYR A 318 -20.29 5.73 5.55
CA TYR A 318 -19.93 6.77 6.49
C TYR A 318 -18.74 7.60 5.98
N GLU A 319 -18.75 8.89 6.21
CA GLU A 319 -17.65 9.87 5.99
C GLU A 319 -16.80 9.62 4.73
N SER A 320 -17.40 9.78 3.53
CA SER A 320 -16.65 9.54 2.29
C SER A 320 -15.64 10.63 1.97
N PHE A 321 -15.90 11.88 2.33
CA PHE A 321 -15.16 13.04 1.84
C PHE A 321 -14.97 12.99 0.31
N SER A 322 -16.03 12.63 -0.38
CA SER A 322 -16.02 12.33 -1.81
C SER A 322 -15.80 13.55 -2.72
N ALA A 323 -15.81 13.27 -4.01
CA ALA A 323 -15.52 14.12 -5.13
C ALA A 323 -14.02 14.48 -5.29
N HIS A 324 -13.15 13.50 -5.07
CA HIS A 324 -11.74 13.62 -5.43
C HIS A 324 -11.42 12.78 -6.68
N PRO A 325 -10.57 13.29 -7.59
CA PRO A 325 -10.01 12.46 -8.65
C PRO A 325 -9.20 11.30 -8.05
N ILE A 326 -9.35 10.11 -8.63
CA ILE A 326 -8.55 8.94 -8.23
C ILE A 326 -7.37 8.76 -9.18
N GLU A 327 -6.26 8.24 -8.64
CA GLU A 327 -5.07 7.87 -9.40
C GLU A 327 -4.84 6.35 -9.40
N ALA A 328 -5.43 5.65 -8.44
CA ALA A 328 -5.32 4.21 -8.27
C ALA A 328 -6.62 3.64 -7.72
N LEU A 329 -6.89 2.37 -8.03
CA LEU A 329 -8.00 1.61 -7.43
C LEU A 329 -7.64 1.19 -6.01
N ALA A 330 -8.61 1.15 -5.10
CA ALA A 330 -8.42 0.71 -3.71
C ALA A 330 -7.82 -0.70 -3.61
N GLY A 331 -8.20 -1.61 -4.52
CA GLY A 331 -7.65 -2.96 -4.63
C GLY A 331 -6.24 -3.05 -5.22
N SER A 332 -5.66 -1.95 -5.70
CA SER A 332 -4.33 -1.92 -6.30
C SER A 332 -3.24 -1.59 -5.27
N TRP A 333 -2.07 -2.22 -5.40
CA TRP A 333 -0.88 -1.82 -4.64
C TRP A 333 -0.36 -0.41 -4.95
N ARG A 334 -0.87 0.25 -5.97
CA ARG A 334 -0.59 1.67 -6.24
C ARG A 334 -1.38 2.60 -5.34
N TYR A 335 -2.44 2.11 -4.71
CA TYR A 335 -3.23 2.91 -3.79
C TYR A 335 -2.42 3.24 -2.52
N VAL A 336 -2.37 4.53 -2.20
CA VAL A 336 -1.57 5.07 -1.07
C VAL A 336 -1.99 4.48 0.29
N GLY A 337 -3.28 4.23 0.51
CA GLY A 337 -3.80 3.62 1.74
C GLY A 337 -3.28 2.20 2.00
N ARG A 338 -2.75 1.52 0.97
CA ARG A 338 -2.08 0.21 1.13
C ARG A 338 -0.59 0.32 1.54
N GLN A 339 -0.12 1.49 1.92
CA GLN A 339 1.29 1.77 2.24
C GLN A 339 1.46 2.41 3.62
N GLY A 340 0.49 2.32 4.51
CA GLY A 340 0.51 2.97 5.80
C GLY A 340 -0.18 2.15 6.89
N ALA A 341 -0.73 2.82 7.89
CA ALA A 341 -1.43 2.21 9.02
C ALA A 341 -2.64 1.34 8.62
N ASP A 342 -3.21 1.58 7.43
CA ASP A 342 -4.34 0.82 6.89
C ASP A 342 -3.92 -0.35 5.99
N GLN A 343 -2.62 -0.55 5.76
CA GLN A 343 -2.12 -1.59 4.85
C GLN A 343 -2.69 -2.96 5.18
N ASP A 344 -2.67 -3.37 6.43
CA ASP A 344 -3.09 -4.71 6.84
C ASP A 344 -4.59 -4.91 6.66
N LEU A 345 -5.40 -3.89 6.90
CA LEU A 345 -6.84 -3.93 6.63
C LEU A 345 -7.13 -4.10 5.14
N HIS A 346 -6.46 -3.33 4.29
CA HIS A 346 -6.60 -3.44 2.83
C HIS A 346 -6.08 -4.78 2.31
N ASP A 347 -4.96 -5.27 2.85
CA ASP A 347 -4.43 -6.59 2.49
C ASP A 347 -5.39 -7.70 2.87
N ALA A 348 -5.99 -7.64 4.06
CA ALA A 348 -6.97 -8.61 4.52
C ALA A 348 -8.21 -8.66 3.59
N TYR A 349 -8.67 -7.53 3.08
CA TYR A 349 -9.75 -7.49 2.09
C TYR A 349 -9.30 -8.03 0.73
N PHE A 350 -8.28 -7.43 0.13
CA PHE A 350 -7.97 -7.60 -1.30
C PHE A 350 -7.05 -8.79 -1.61
N ASN A 351 -6.52 -9.46 -0.60
CA ASN A 351 -5.86 -10.76 -0.78
C ASN A 351 -6.86 -11.93 -0.92
N ASP A 352 -8.16 -11.69 -0.69
CA ASP A 352 -9.20 -12.67 -0.97
C ASP A 352 -9.64 -12.61 -2.44
N PRO A 353 -9.39 -13.66 -3.24
CA PRO A 353 -9.74 -13.68 -4.66
C PRO A 353 -11.26 -13.59 -4.93
N GLU A 354 -12.09 -14.05 -4.02
CA GLU A 354 -13.55 -14.01 -4.17
C GLU A 354 -14.04 -12.58 -4.04
N LEU A 355 -13.63 -11.88 -2.98
CA LEU A 355 -13.92 -10.47 -2.82
C LEU A 355 -13.34 -9.64 -3.97
N PHE A 356 -12.11 -9.92 -4.39
CA PHE A 356 -11.50 -9.16 -5.48
C PHE A 356 -12.27 -9.30 -6.79
N ARG A 357 -12.76 -10.51 -7.12
CA ARG A 357 -13.62 -10.72 -8.31
C ARG A 357 -14.93 -9.94 -8.22
N ALA A 358 -15.60 -9.97 -7.06
CA ALA A 358 -16.82 -9.22 -6.84
C ALA A 358 -16.59 -7.70 -6.97
N TYR A 359 -15.51 -7.20 -6.40
CA TYR A 359 -15.09 -5.81 -6.48
C TYR A 359 -14.84 -5.35 -7.93
N VAL A 360 -14.10 -6.12 -8.72
CA VAL A 360 -13.83 -5.78 -10.12
C VAL A 360 -15.12 -5.82 -10.96
N ARG A 361 -16.01 -6.79 -10.75
CA ARG A 361 -17.34 -6.80 -11.40
C ARG A 361 -18.16 -5.56 -11.07
N ALA A 362 -18.14 -5.13 -9.79
CA ALA A 362 -18.81 -3.90 -9.36
C ALA A 362 -18.19 -2.66 -10.03
N LEU A 363 -16.85 -2.57 -10.10
CA LEU A 363 -16.14 -1.50 -10.81
C LEU A 363 -16.52 -1.45 -12.29
N GLU A 364 -16.50 -2.58 -13.02
CA GLU A 364 -16.90 -2.62 -14.43
C GLU A 364 -18.34 -2.16 -14.66
N ARG A 365 -19.24 -2.50 -13.75
CA ARG A 365 -20.64 -2.07 -13.80
C ARG A 365 -20.77 -0.56 -13.55
N MET A 366 -20.16 -0.05 -12.48
CA MET A 366 -20.24 1.35 -12.06
C MET A 366 -19.46 2.29 -13.00
N ALA A 367 -18.41 1.79 -13.66
CA ALA A 367 -17.63 2.55 -14.62
C ALA A 367 -18.33 2.73 -15.98
N ARG A 368 -19.49 2.12 -16.23
CA ARG A 368 -20.27 2.38 -17.44
C ARG A 368 -20.88 3.78 -17.36
N PRO A 369 -20.81 4.62 -18.40
CA PRO A 369 -21.39 5.95 -18.38
C PRO A 369 -22.86 5.95 -17.96
N SER A 370 -23.65 4.97 -18.43
CA SER A 370 -25.08 4.81 -18.09
C SER A 370 -25.36 4.66 -16.59
N TYR A 371 -24.40 4.22 -15.79
CA TYR A 371 -24.58 4.10 -14.35
C TYR A 371 -24.79 5.47 -13.68
N LEU A 372 -23.89 6.41 -13.91
CA LEU A 372 -24.02 7.77 -13.38
C LEU A 372 -25.17 8.52 -14.04
N ASP A 373 -25.39 8.36 -15.34
CA ASP A 373 -26.53 9.00 -16.03
C ASP A 373 -27.86 8.59 -15.40
N SER A 374 -28.04 7.30 -15.15
CA SER A 374 -29.22 6.76 -14.49
C SER A 374 -29.35 7.26 -13.04
N ALA A 375 -28.24 7.26 -12.29
CA ALA A 375 -28.21 7.73 -10.90
C ALA A 375 -28.57 9.22 -10.80
N PHE A 376 -27.96 10.07 -11.63
CA PHE A 376 -28.28 11.50 -11.64
C PHE A 376 -29.69 11.78 -12.11
N ALA A 377 -30.21 11.01 -13.06
CA ALA A 377 -31.62 11.17 -13.52
C ALA A 377 -32.59 10.76 -12.39
N ALA A 378 -32.39 9.63 -11.75
CA ALA A 378 -33.24 9.16 -10.66
C ALA A 378 -33.21 10.09 -9.44
N LEU A 379 -32.04 10.61 -9.09
CA LEU A 379 -31.83 11.46 -7.92
C LEU A 379 -32.11 12.94 -8.19
N LYS A 380 -32.39 13.35 -9.45
CA LYS A 380 -32.51 14.75 -9.82
C LYS A 380 -33.45 15.56 -8.92
N PRO A 381 -34.72 15.13 -8.64
CA PRO A 381 -35.63 15.94 -7.82
C PRO A 381 -35.10 16.12 -6.38
N ALA A 382 -34.54 15.07 -5.79
CA ALA A 382 -33.98 15.11 -4.44
C ALA A 382 -32.69 15.93 -4.38
N LEU A 383 -31.86 15.85 -5.42
CA LEU A 383 -30.62 16.64 -5.54
C LEU A 383 -30.94 18.12 -5.71
N ASP A 384 -31.92 18.46 -6.56
CA ASP A 384 -32.35 19.85 -6.75
C ASP A 384 -32.88 20.46 -5.44
N SER A 385 -33.64 19.70 -4.66
CA SER A 385 -34.13 20.14 -3.34
C SER A 385 -32.98 20.31 -2.32
N ALA A 386 -32.08 19.35 -2.24
CA ALA A 386 -30.93 19.44 -1.35
C ALA A 386 -30.02 20.64 -1.74
N ALA A 387 -29.78 20.81 -3.03
CA ALA A 387 -29.00 21.91 -3.56
C ALA A 387 -29.66 23.27 -3.27
N ALA A 388 -30.96 23.40 -3.46
CA ALA A 388 -31.70 24.63 -3.15
C ALA A 388 -31.54 25.03 -1.67
N THR A 389 -31.59 24.06 -0.75
CA THR A 389 -31.33 24.32 0.68
C THR A 389 -29.87 24.79 0.92
N VAL A 390 -28.89 24.14 0.33
CA VAL A 390 -27.47 24.53 0.46
C VAL A 390 -27.23 25.92 -0.11
N TYR A 391 -27.85 26.24 -1.25
CA TYR A 391 -27.67 27.51 -1.97
C TYR A 391 -28.26 28.74 -1.24
N ARG A 392 -29.10 28.54 -0.21
CA ARG A 392 -29.52 29.64 0.68
C ARG A 392 -28.32 30.36 1.34
N GLU A 393 -27.26 29.65 1.58
CA GLU A 393 -26.05 30.21 2.23
C GLU A 393 -24.81 30.04 1.37
N PHE A 394 -24.69 28.93 0.63
CA PHE A 394 -23.51 28.55 -0.14
C PHE A 394 -23.82 28.41 -1.65
N PRO A 395 -24.30 29.46 -2.33
CA PRO A 395 -24.75 29.37 -3.73
C PRO A 395 -23.66 29.02 -4.74
N TYR A 396 -22.41 29.11 -4.33
CA TYR A 396 -21.19 28.76 -5.10
C TYR A 396 -20.69 27.33 -4.86
N LYS A 397 -21.36 26.54 -4.05
CA LYS A 397 -20.98 25.15 -3.72
C LYS A 397 -21.85 24.14 -4.47
N GLU A 398 -21.63 24.02 -5.77
CA GLU A 398 -22.30 23.06 -6.62
C GLU A 398 -21.66 21.68 -6.53
N LEU A 399 -22.45 20.63 -6.80
CA LEU A 399 -21.92 19.29 -6.98
C LEU A 399 -21.20 19.21 -8.33
N ASP A 400 -19.89 19.11 -8.32
CA ASP A 400 -19.10 18.91 -9.55
C ASP A 400 -19.23 17.46 -10.03
N ARG A 401 -20.11 17.26 -11.00
CA ARG A 401 -20.33 15.94 -11.60
C ARG A 401 -19.15 15.45 -12.43
N SER A 402 -18.31 16.36 -12.93
CA SER A 402 -17.21 16.03 -13.84
C SER A 402 -16.20 15.09 -13.19
N VAL A 403 -15.97 15.20 -11.88
CA VAL A 403 -15.06 14.35 -11.12
C VAL A 403 -15.52 12.88 -11.14
N TYR A 404 -16.81 12.62 -10.99
CA TYR A 404 -17.36 11.26 -11.01
C TYR A 404 -17.21 10.61 -12.39
N TYR A 405 -17.49 11.34 -13.47
CA TYR A 405 -17.28 10.84 -14.83
C TYR A 405 -15.79 10.67 -15.15
N HIS A 406 -14.93 11.55 -14.65
CA HIS A 406 -13.49 11.40 -14.74
C HIS A 406 -13.05 10.10 -14.05
N ASN A 407 -13.51 9.84 -12.84
CA ASN A 407 -13.20 8.61 -12.11
C ASN A 407 -13.68 7.35 -12.84
N GLN A 408 -14.87 7.39 -13.49
CA GLN A 408 -15.32 6.31 -14.38
C GLN A 408 -14.33 6.04 -15.51
N ASP A 409 -13.79 7.08 -16.14
CA ASP A 409 -12.79 6.93 -17.21
C ASP A 409 -11.48 6.35 -16.66
N ILE A 410 -11.02 6.85 -15.51
CA ILE A 410 -9.81 6.33 -14.85
C ILE A 410 -9.99 4.86 -14.45
N ILE A 411 -11.13 4.46 -13.87
CA ILE A 411 -11.42 3.06 -13.51
C ILE A 411 -11.30 2.17 -14.77
N ARG A 412 -11.92 2.56 -15.89
CA ARG A 412 -11.83 1.79 -17.14
C ARG A 412 -10.39 1.63 -17.61
N ARG A 413 -9.60 2.70 -17.56
CA ARG A 413 -8.17 2.67 -17.97
C ARG A 413 -7.33 1.81 -17.03
N LEU A 414 -7.56 1.88 -15.72
CA LEU A 414 -6.82 1.10 -14.74
C LEU A 414 -7.16 -0.40 -14.82
N LEU A 415 -8.36 -0.77 -15.23
CA LEU A 415 -8.75 -2.15 -15.49
C LEU A 415 -8.24 -2.68 -16.85
N ASP A 416 -7.94 -1.80 -17.80
CA ASP A 416 -7.39 -2.17 -19.11
C ASP A 416 -5.84 -2.20 -19.10
N VAL A 417 -5.26 -3.01 -18.23
CA VAL A 417 -3.81 -3.11 -18.04
C VAL A 417 -3.10 -3.49 -19.33
N PRO A 418 -1.99 -2.82 -19.74
CA PRO A 418 -1.26 -3.14 -20.95
C PRO A 418 -0.67 -4.55 -20.92
N LYS A 419 -0.11 -4.96 -19.78
CA LYS A 419 0.48 -6.27 -19.54
C LYS A 419 0.51 -6.58 -18.05
N GLY A 420 -0.09 -7.71 -17.66
CA GLY A 420 -0.21 -8.08 -16.24
C GLY A 420 1.04 -8.74 -15.65
N PHE A 421 1.74 -9.52 -16.46
CA PHE A 421 2.94 -10.27 -16.04
C PHE A 421 3.77 -10.69 -17.26
N HIS A 422 5.01 -11.12 -17.05
CA HIS A 422 5.80 -11.81 -18.05
C HIS A 422 5.57 -13.31 -17.92
N ALA A 423 5.42 -14.01 -19.05
CA ALA A 423 5.27 -15.46 -19.09
C ALA A 423 6.47 -16.07 -19.82
N HIS A 424 7.17 -16.97 -19.16
CA HIS A 424 8.34 -17.66 -19.69
C HIS A 424 8.12 -19.17 -19.72
N GLU A 425 8.46 -19.80 -20.83
CA GLU A 425 8.52 -21.25 -20.92
C GLU A 425 9.53 -21.79 -19.91
N HIS A 426 9.13 -22.79 -19.12
CA HIS A 426 10.02 -23.39 -18.14
C HIS A 426 10.34 -24.83 -18.47
N GLN A 427 9.31 -25.66 -18.65
CA GLN A 427 9.49 -27.09 -18.83
C GLN A 427 8.26 -27.74 -19.48
N PHE A 428 8.52 -28.74 -20.32
CA PHE A 428 7.50 -29.68 -20.79
C PHE A 428 7.67 -31.02 -20.06
N LEU A 429 6.59 -31.52 -19.47
CA LEU A 429 6.53 -32.78 -18.72
C LEU A 429 5.39 -33.64 -19.29
N GLY A 430 5.68 -34.35 -20.38
CA GLY A 430 4.66 -35.10 -21.10
C GLY A 430 3.56 -34.17 -21.65
N ASP A 431 2.32 -34.35 -21.19
CA ASP A 431 1.17 -33.51 -21.55
C ASP A 431 1.11 -32.15 -20.84
N THR A 432 1.99 -31.92 -19.88
CA THR A 432 2.00 -30.74 -19.02
C THR A 432 3.05 -29.73 -19.43
N LEU A 433 2.64 -28.49 -19.70
CA LEU A 433 3.50 -27.31 -19.83
C LEU A 433 3.58 -26.57 -18.50
N VAL A 434 4.79 -26.25 -18.08
CA VAL A 434 5.07 -25.35 -16.96
C VAL A 434 5.54 -24.01 -17.48
N VAL A 435 4.85 -22.93 -17.11
CA VAL A 435 5.15 -21.55 -17.46
C VAL A 435 5.49 -20.78 -16.20
N MET A 436 6.61 -20.06 -16.21
CA MET A 436 6.92 -19.14 -15.11
C MET A 436 6.30 -17.77 -15.38
N ALA A 437 5.40 -17.35 -14.51
CA ALA A 437 4.79 -16.03 -14.53
C ALA A 437 5.51 -15.09 -13.57
N VAL A 438 5.91 -13.90 -14.06
CA VAL A 438 6.53 -12.85 -13.24
C VAL A 438 5.61 -11.64 -13.21
N PRO A 439 4.95 -11.31 -12.08
CA PRO A 439 4.01 -10.21 -12.02
C PRO A 439 4.71 -8.86 -12.27
N VAL A 440 4.06 -7.98 -13.04
CA VAL A 440 4.54 -6.63 -13.33
C VAL A 440 3.50 -5.57 -13.00
N GLU A 441 2.24 -5.96 -12.82
CA GLU A 441 1.14 -5.05 -12.55
C GLU A 441 0.74 -5.06 -11.07
N ALA A 442 0.18 -3.95 -10.61
CA ALA A 442 -0.29 -3.77 -9.24
C ALA A 442 -1.68 -4.40 -8.95
N LEU A 443 -2.29 -5.01 -9.96
CA LEU A 443 -3.54 -5.77 -9.85
C LEU A 443 -3.27 -7.26 -10.05
N PRO A 444 -3.98 -8.17 -9.36
CA PRO A 444 -3.87 -9.60 -9.59
C PRO A 444 -4.50 -9.98 -10.93
N MET A 445 -3.87 -10.95 -11.63
CA MET A 445 -4.32 -11.46 -12.92
C MET A 445 -4.87 -12.86 -12.82
N GLU A 446 -5.94 -13.14 -13.55
CA GLU A 446 -6.47 -14.48 -13.69
C GLU A 446 -6.08 -15.07 -15.05
N VAL A 447 -5.40 -16.21 -15.02
CA VAL A 447 -4.98 -16.94 -16.23
C VAL A 447 -6.09 -17.88 -16.63
N LYS A 448 -6.56 -17.77 -17.88
CA LYS A 448 -7.66 -18.57 -18.43
C LYS A 448 -7.15 -19.82 -19.14
N GLY A 449 -5.91 -19.83 -19.63
CA GLY A 449 -5.30 -20.98 -20.30
C GLY A 449 -4.27 -20.61 -21.34
N VAL A 450 -3.61 -21.62 -21.90
CA VAL A 450 -2.73 -21.50 -23.06
C VAL A 450 -3.50 -21.81 -24.34
N LEU A 451 -3.52 -20.87 -25.26
CA LEU A 451 -4.16 -20.99 -26.57
C LEU A 451 -3.17 -21.56 -27.58
N LEU A 452 -3.52 -22.67 -28.16
CA LEU A 452 -2.77 -23.31 -29.26
C LEU A 452 -3.17 -22.69 -30.60
N VAL A 453 -2.36 -22.92 -31.63
CA VAL A 453 -2.57 -22.38 -33.00
C VAL A 453 -3.90 -22.84 -33.60
N ASP A 454 -4.35 -24.06 -33.27
CA ASP A 454 -5.61 -24.64 -33.76
C ASP A 454 -6.85 -24.14 -32.98
N GLY A 455 -6.67 -23.19 -32.05
CA GLY A 455 -7.73 -22.64 -31.20
C GLY A 455 -8.02 -23.45 -29.94
N THR A 456 -7.35 -24.59 -29.74
CA THR A 456 -7.47 -25.37 -28.51
C THR A 456 -6.98 -24.56 -27.31
N LEU A 457 -7.72 -24.60 -26.20
CA LEU A 457 -7.36 -23.96 -24.94
C LEU A 457 -6.94 -25.01 -23.91
N ALA A 458 -5.68 -25.04 -23.53
CA ALA A 458 -5.17 -25.82 -22.41
C ALA A 458 -5.43 -25.06 -21.12
N THR A 459 -6.24 -25.63 -20.21
CA THR A 459 -6.62 -24.96 -18.97
C THR A 459 -5.54 -25.08 -17.90
N PRO A 460 -5.45 -24.11 -16.98
CA PRO A 460 -4.52 -24.18 -15.87
C PRO A 460 -4.96 -25.26 -14.87
N VAL A 461 -3.99 -25.96 -14.30
CA VAL A 461 -4.21 -26.94 -13.22
C VAL A 461 -3.65 -26.37 -11.91
N GLY A 462 -4.47 -26.33 -10.87
CA GLY A 462 -4.13 -25.76 -9.58
C GLY A 462 -4.19 -24.23 -9.61
N ARG A 463 -3.03 -23.55 -9.50
CA ARG A 463 -2.97 -22.09 -9.45
C ARG A 463 -3.27 -21.46 -10.80
N SER A 464 -4.23 -20.53 -10.82
CA SER A 464 -4.59 -19.75 -12.01
C SER A 464 -4.50 -18.24 -11.79
N ILE A 465 -4.17 -17.79 -10.58
CA ILE A 465 -4.06 -16.38 -10.21
C ILE A 465 -2.59 -16.02 -10.08
N VAL A 466 -2.16 -15.03 -10.86
CA VAL A 466 -0.86 -14.36 -10.69
C VAL A 466 -1.08 -13.17 -9.75
N PRO A 467 -0.42 -13.13 -8.59
CA PRO A 467 -0.61 -12.05 -7.62
C PRO A 467 -0.15 -10.70 -8.18
N CYS A 468 -0.60 -9.63 -7.58
CA CYS A 468 -0.13 -8.29 -7.89
C CYS A 468 1.33 -8.10 -7.46
N ARG A 469 2.04 -7.21 -8.17
CA ARG A 469 3.36 -6.73 -7.79
C ARG A 469 3.23 -5.60 -6.78
N LYS A 470 3.93 -5.69 -5.66
CA LYS A 470 4.05 -4.56 -4.71
C LYS A 470 4.90 -3.43 -5.31
N PRO A 471 4.63 -2.16 -5.00
CA PRO A 471 5.48 -1.04 -5.41
C PRO A 471 6.94 -1.27 -4.99
N ASN A 472 7.87 -0.87 -5.84
CA ASN A 472 9.31 -0.95 -5.59
C ASN A 472 9.85 -2.36 -5.21
N SER A 473 9.09 -3.42 -5.54
CA SER A 473 9.52 -4.79 -5.33
C SER A 473 9.80 -5.50 -6.66
N VAL A 474 10.66 -6.50 -6.60
CA VAL A 474 10.84 -7.42 -7.72
C VAL A 474 9.74 -8.47 -7.67
N GLY A 475 9.05 -8.69 -8.80
CA GLY A 475 8.02 -9.72 -8.88
C GLY A 475 8.60 -11.12 -8.66
N SER A 476 8.10 -11.85 -7.67
CA SER A 476 8.48 -13.24 -7.47
C SER A 476 7.90 -14.13 -8.57
N PRO A 477 8.72 -14.89 -9.31
CA PRO A 477 8.22 -15.82 -10.31
C PRO A 477 7.41 -16.93 -9.70
N MET A 478 6.32 -17.31 -10.36
CA MET A 478 5.49 -18.42 -9.97
C MET A 478 5.25 -19.40 -11.12
N ALA A 479 5.18 -20.68 -10.81
CA ALA A 479 4.87 -21.71 -11.79
C ALA A 479 3.36 -21.82 -12.02
N LEU A 480 2.97 -21.74 -13.29
CA LEU A 480 1.65 -22.08 -13.79
C LEU A 480 1.74 -23.40 -14.57
N ARG A 481 0.82 -24.31 -14.33
CA ARG A 481 0.80 -25.61 -15.00
C ARG A 481 -0.43 -25.71 -15.90
N PHE A 482 -0.21 -26.20 -17.12
CA PHE A 482 -1.26 -26.39 -18.11
C PHE A 482 -1.19 -27.81 -18.65
N VAL A 483 -2.34 -28.48 -18.72
CA VAL A 483 -2.44 -29.83 -19.27
C VAL A 483 -3.18 -29.79 -20.59
N LEU A 484 -2.62 -30.46 -21.59
CA LEU A 484 -3.25 -30.60 -22.89
C LEU A 484 -4.48 -31.54 -22.81
N PRO A 485 -5.53 -31.26 -23.58
CA PRO A 485 -6.57 -32.25 -23.83
C PRO A 485 -5.97 -33.51 -24.47
N THR A 486 -6.56 -34.67 -24.15
CA THR A 486 -6.15 -35.97 -24.65
C THR A 486 -6.01 -35.99 -26.18
N GLY A 487 -4.91 -36.56 -26.70
CA GLY A 487 -4.67 -36.69 -28.13
C GLY A 487 -4.06 -35.47 -28.79
N LYS A 488 -3.62 -34.47 -28.03
CA LYS A 488 -2.90 -33.29 -28.50
C LYS A 488 -1.43 -33.33 -28.09
N GLU A 489 -0.57 -32.65 -28.85
CA GLU A 489 0.84 -32.42 -28.52
C GLU A 489 1.13 -30.92 -28.38
N TRP A 490 2.09 -30.57 -27.51
CA TRP A 490 2.52 -29.18 -27.36
C TRP A 490 3.27 -28.73 -28.63
N PRO A 491 2.83 -27.64 -29.27
CA PRO A 491 3.57 -27.07 -30.39
C PRO A 491 4.90 -26.49 -29.90
N LYS A 492 5.94 -26.61 -30.71
CA LYS A 492 7.30 -26.11 -30.40
C LYS A 492 7.41 -24.57 -30.40
N LYS A 493 6.43 -23.87 -30.96
CA LYS A 493 6.42 -22.39 -31.10
C LYS A 493 5.00 -21.86 -31.11
N GLY A 494 4.87 -20.56 -30.83
CA GLY A 494 3.60 -19.84 -31.00
C GLY A 494 2.60 -20.05 -29.87
N LEU A 495 3.04 -20.44 -28.69
CA LEU A 495 2.20 -20.56 -27.50
C LEU A 495 1.75 -19.17 -27.01
N LYS A 496 0.47 -18.99 -26.84
CA LYS A 496 -0.14 -17.76 -26.34
C LYS A 496 -0.93 -18.01 -25.07
N LEU A 497 -0.85 -17.10 -24.14
CA LEU A 497 -1.51 -17.19 -22.85
C LEU A 497 -2.68 -16.21 -22.80
N ARG A 498 -3.88 -16.71 -22.46
CA ARG A 498 -5.08 -15.90 -22.23
C ARG A 498 -5.21 -15.55 -20.74
N TYR A 499 -5.40 -14.26 -20.45
CA TYR A 499 -5.50 -13.76 -19.09
C TYR A 499 -6.32 -12.47 -19.03
N GLY A 500 -6.67 -12.02 -17.84
CA GLY A 500 -7.28 -10.71 -17.57
C GLY A 500 -7.03 -10.30 -16.14
N VAL A 501 -7.45 -9.09 -15.77
CA VAL A 501 -7.52 -8.70 -14.35
C VAL A 501 -8.48 -9.66 -13.66
N LEU A 502 -8.15 -10.08 -12.44
CA LEU A 502 -8.96 -11.01 -11.66
C LEU A 502 -10.41 -10.48 -11.50
N GLY A 503 -11.36 -11.19 -12.06
CA GLY A 503 -12.79 -10.83 -12.06
C GLY A 503 -13.25 -9.96 -13.22
N ALA A 504 -12.34 -9.40 -14.03
CA ALA A 504 -12.70 -8.59 -15.18
C ALA A 504 -13.28 -9.41 -16.34
N SER A 505 -14.15 -8.79 -17.11
CA SER A 505 -14.74 -9.37 -18.33
C SER A 505 -13.76 -9.35 -19.51
N VAL A 506 -12.82 -8.40 -19.54
CA VAL A 506 -11.83 -8.24 -20.60
C VAL A 506 -10.76 -9.32 -20.52
N VAL A 507 -10.57 -10.04 -21.65
CA VAL A 507 -9.54 -11.07 -21.77
C VAL A 507 -8.50 -10.62 -22.77
N LYS A 508 -7.23 -10.69 -22.37
CA LYS A 508 -6.05 -10.36 -23.19
C LYS A 508 -5.29 -11.62 -23.57
N VAL A 509 -4.46 -11.49 -24.57
CA VAL A 509 -3.58 -12.56 -25.05
C VAL A 509 -2.16 -12.03 -25.06
N MET A 510 -1.23 -12.83 -24.55
CA MET A 510 0.22 -12.53 -24.62
C MET A 510 0.99 -13.74 -25.14
N ASP A 511 2.16 -13.48 -25.71
CA ASP A 511 3.10 -14.52 -26.08
C ASP A 511 3.83 -15.05 -24.84
N ILE A 512 4.11 -16.36 -24.81
CA ILE A 512 4.99 -16.98 -23.83
C ILE A 512 6.39 -16.86 -24.40
N PHE A 513 7.33 -16.29 -23.64
CA PHE A 513 8.73 -16.21 -24.06
C PHE A 513 9.29 -17.62 -24.22
N PRO A 514 9.87 -17.97 -25.37
CA PRO A 514 10.37 -19.32 -25.65
C PRO A 514 11.69 -19.64 -24.91
N GLN A 515 12.17 -18.72 -24.12
CA GLN A 515 13.39 -18.86 -23.35
C GLN A 515 13.03 -18.90 -21.87
N PRO A 516 13.63 -19.83 -21.09
CA PRO A 516 13.42 -19.83 -19.65
C PRO A 516 13.87 -18.49 -19.07
N LEU A 517 13.27 -18.10 -17.96
CA LEU A 517 13.84 -17.05 -17.15
C LEU A 517 15.31 -17.37 -16.92
N PRO A 518 16.21 -16.38 -17.00
CA PRO A 518 17.60 -16.59 -16.65
C PRO A 518 17.70 -16.95 -15.17
N LEU A 519 17.44 -18.21 -14.89
CA LEU A 519 17.63 -18.81 -13.60
C LEU A 519 19.06 -19.30 -13.56
N ILE A 520 19.73 -19.05 -12.47
CA ILE A 520 20.90 -19.85 -12.12
C ILE A 520 20.45 -21.30 -12.20
N THR A 521 21.14 -22.09 -13.02
CA THR A 521 20.92 -23.53 -13.07
C THR A 521 20.81 -24.03 -11.65
N LYS A 522 19.66 -24.61 -11.27
CA LYS A 522 19.52 -25.21 -9.95
C LYS A 522 20.65 -26.22 -9.83
N PRO A 523 21.61 -26.04 -8.96
CA PRO A 523 22.50 -27.13 -8.63
C PRO A 523 21.64 -28.33 -8.22
N LEU A 524 22.08 -29.53 -8.54
CA LEU A 524 21.45 -30.75 -7.99
C LEU A 524 21.48 -30.63 -6.47
N LEU A 525 20.34 -30.29 -5.92
CA LEU A 525 20.19 -30.11 -4.48
C LEU A 525 19.81 -31.46 -3.87
N PRO A 526 20.39 -31.82 -2.75
CA PRO A 526 20.02 -33.03 -2.05
C PRO A 526 18.53 -32.98 -1.66
N VAL A 527 17.91 -34.15 -1.61
CA VAL A 527 16.56 -34.32 -1.11
C VAL A 527 16.53 -33.82 0.36
N PRO A 528 15.53 -33.07 0.78
CA PRO A 528 15.40 -32.70 2.19
C PRO A 528 15.38 -33.92 3.09
N MET A 529 16.05 -33.81 4.22
CA MET A 529 16.10 -34.88 5.24
C MET A 529 14.68 -35.11 5.80
N THR A 530 14.42 -36.37 6.11
CA THR A 530 13.17 -36.72 6.84
C THR A 530 13.27 -36.27 8.30
N LEU A 531 12.13 -36.23 8.98
CA LEU A 531 12.07 -35.82 10.38
C LEU A 531 12.97 -36.75 11.28
N ASP A 532 12.95 -38.03 11.00
CA ASP A 532 13.79 -39.00 11.74
C ASP A 532 15.28 -38.76 11.51
N GLN A 533 15.67 -38.43 10.28
CA GLN A 533 17.06 -38.04 9.97
C GLN A 533 17.47 -36.75 10.69
N LEU A 534 16.59 -35.73 10.73
CA LEU A 534 16.85 -34.49 11.44
C LEU A 534 17.01 -34.70 12.95
N ARG A 535 16.18 -35.58 13.54
CA ARG A 535 16.31 -35.97 14.96
C ARG A 535 17.56 -36.76 15.29
N ALA A 536 18.05 -37.52 14.31
CA ALA A 536 19.28 -38.29 14.46
C ALA A 536 20.54 -37.41 14.41
N GLU A 537 20.42 -36.14 13.91
CA GLU A 537 21.53 -35.20 13.85
C GLU A 537 21.90 -34.67 15.25
N PRO A 538 23.11 -34.95 15.79
CA PRO A 538 23.44 -34.56 17.14
C PRO A 538 23.46 -33.06 17.39
N LEU A 539 23.75 -32.25 16.32
CA LEU A 539 23.76 -30.81 16.39
C LEU A 539 22.36 -30.20 16.40
N LEU A 540 21.29 -30.97 16.09
CA LEU A 540 19.95 -30.45 16.00
C LEU A 540 19.07 -30.82 17.21
N ALA A 541 18.11 -29.92 17.52
CA ALA A 541 16.97 -30.21 18.37
C ALA A 541 15.71 -29.82 17.59
N VAL A 542 14.80 -30.79 17.38
CA VAL A 542 13.60 -30.62 16.59
C VAL A 542 12.38 -30.55 17.50
N ASP A 543 11.64 -29.44 17.45
CA ASP A 543 10.36 -29.27 18.13
C ASP A 543 9.27 -29.14 17.06
N GLU A 544 8.45 -30.20 16.93
CA GLU A 544 7.36 -30.22 15.95
C GLU A 544 6.18 -29.34 16.36
N ALA A 545 5.91 -29.22 17.66
CA ALA A 545 4.79 -28.44 18.16
C ALA A 545 4.98 -26.95 17.88
N LEU A 546 6.22 -26.48 17.98
CA LEU A 546 6.60 -25.10 17.65
C LEU A 546 7.11 -24.94 16.21
N ALA A 547 7.16 -26.04 15.43
CA ALA A 547 7.74 -26.06 14.09
C ALA A 547 9.15 -25.41 14.06
N THR A 548 10.01 -25.75 15.03
CA THR A 548 11.34 -25.14 15.21
C THR A 548 12.42 -26.20 15.18
N ILE A 549 13.54 -25.89 14.50
CA ILE A 549 14.77 -26.67 14.52
C ILE A 549 15.86 -25.79 15.13
N THR A 550 16.33 -26.14 16.30
CA THR A 550 17.41 -25.42 17.00
C THR A 550 18.75 -26.08 16.73
N ILE A 551 19.70 -25.31 16.19
CA ILE A 551 21.10 -25.75 16.15
C ILE A 551 21.66 -25.53 17.55
N ARG A 552 22.07 -26.62 18.20
CA ARG A 552 22.54 -26.61 19.58
C ARG A 552 23.84 -25.81 19.70
N PRO A 553 24.01 -24.99 20.71
CA PRO A 553 25.27 -24.31 21.00
C PRO A 553 26.43 -25.31 21.15
N GLY A 554 27.65 -24.88 20.83
CA GLY A 554 28.86 -25.72 20.94
C GLY A 554 29.70 -25.70 19.67
N ASN A 555 30.66 -26.66 19.62
CA ASN A 555 31.54 -26.86 18.47
C ASN A 555 31.14 -28.14 17.75
N TRP A 556 30.78 -28.04 16.49
CA TRP A 556 30.30 -29.14 15.68
C TRP A 556 31.14 -29.30 14.42
N VAL A 557 31.26 -30.52 13.94
CA VAL A 557 31.84 -30.87 12.64
C VAL A 557 30.71 -31.44 11.78
N LEU A 558 30.56 -30.93 10.57
CA LEU A 558 29.60 -31.40 9.59
C LEU A 558 30.38 -31.84 8.34
N ASP A 559 30.35 -33.12 8.01
CA ASP A 559 31.06 -33.76 6.88
C ASP A 559 30.12 -34.28 5.78
N HIS A 560 28.86 -34.00 5.90
CA HIS A 560 27.78 -34.31 4.95
C HIS A 560 26.78 -33.16 4.83
N ASP A 561 25.92 -33.19 3.79
CA ASP A 561 24.93 -32.17 3.57
C ASP A 561 23.82 -32.20 4.63
N LEU A 562 23.61 -31.11 5.32
CA LEU A 562 22.45 -30.87 6.17
C LEU A 562 21.33 -30.22 5.35
N SER A 563 20.31 -30.99 4.96
CA SER A 563 19.21 -30.52 4.09
C SER A 563 17.92 -30.43 4.87
N ILE A 564 17.56 -29.21 5.29
CA ILE A 564 16.40 -28.90 6.13
C ILE A 564 15.15 -28.66 5.24
N PRO A 565 14.03 -29.37 5.48
CA PRO A 565 12.80 -29.23 4.73
C PRO A 565 12.10 -27.88 4.99
N GLN A 566 11.09 -27.59 4.22
CA GLN A 566 10.19 -26.46 4.42
C GLN A 566 9.27 -26.69 5.63
N GLY A 567 8.81 -25.62 6.26
CA GLY A 567 7.78 -25.65 7.31
C GLY A 567 8.25 -25.35 8.70
N TYR A 568 9.58 -25.31 8.92
CA TYR A 568 10.19 -24.99 10.21
C TYR A 568 10.72 -23.56 10.28
N THR A 569 11.18 -23.15 11.45
CA THR A 569 12.11 -22.04 11.67
C THR A 569 13.40 -22.60 12.24
N VAL A 570 14.52 -22.36 11.57
CA VAL A 570 15.83 -22.77 12.08
C VAL A 570 16.39 -21.69 12.99
N THR A 571 16.78 -22.03 14.20
CA THR A 571 17.37 -21.08 15.17
C THR A 571 18.78 -21.48 15.53
N ALA A 572 19.68 -20.51 15.60
CA ALA A 572 21.07 -20.70 16.03
C ALA A 572 21.49 -19.54 16.92
N THR A 573 22.08 -19.83 18.09
CA THR A 573 22.53 -18.81 19.04
C THR A 573 23.97 -19.05 19.46
N ALA A 574 24.70 -17.97 19.73
CA ALA A 574 26.05 -18.07 20.28
C ALA A 574 26.04 -18.64 21.74
N PRO A 575 27.12 -19.36 22.21
CA PRO A 575 28.30 -19.69 21.44
C PRO A 575 28.08 -20.89 20.50
N LEU A 576 28.32 -20.76 19.23
CA LEU A 576 28.15 -21.81 18.22
C LEU A 576 29.26 -21.71 17.17
N ARG A 577 29.93 -22.85 16.90
CA ARG A 577 30.91 -22.99 15.82
C ARG A 577 30.65 -24.26 15.04
N ILE A 578 30.48 -24.18 13.73
CA ILE A 578 30.27 -25.33 12.85
C ILE A 578 31.40 -25.37 11.81
N ASP A 579 32.11 -26.44 11.78
CA ASP A 579 33.20 -26.74 10.83
C ASP A 579 32.61 -27.60 9.70
N LEU A 580 32.49 -27.06 8.49
CA LEU A 580 32.01 -27.78 7.32
C LEU A 580 33.20 -28.39 6.57
N ARG A 581 33.25 -29.69 6.49
CA ARG A 581 34.33 -30.47 5.84
C ARG A 581 33.82 -31.33 4.69
N GLN A 582 34.72 -31.84 3.86
CA GLN A 582 34.44 -32.82 2.79
C GLN A 582 33.32 -32.34 1.83
N GLY A 583 33.23 -31.04 1.54
CA GLY A 583 32.23 -30.47 0.67
C GLY A 583 30.85 -30.27 1.32
N ALA A 584 30.69 -30.51 2.62
CA ALA A 584 29.44 -30.40 3.35
C ALA A 584 28.78 -29.01 3.16
N ARG A 585 27.45 -29.01 3.01
CA ARG A 585 26.65 -27.82 2.86
C ARG A 585 25.51 -27.79 3.89
N ILE A 586 25.15 -26.60 4.33
CA ILE A 586 23.87 -26.37 5.02
C ILE A 586 22.85 -25.85 3.98
N ILE A 587 21.80 -26.61 3.73
CA ILE A 587 20.75 -26.30 2.78
C ILE A 587 19.44 -26.20 3.53
N SER A 588 18.81 -25.04 3.54
CA SER A 588 17.55 -24.86 4.25
C SER A 588 16.45 -24.32 3.31
N ARG A 589 15.28 -24.96 3.36
CA ARG A 589 14.03 -24.48 2.78
C ARG A 589 13.13 -23.81 3.84
N SER A 590 13.64 -23.66 5.03
CA SER A 590 13.05 -22.97 6.17
C SER A 590 13.85 -21.72 6.50
N PRO A 591 13.23 -20.64 7.01
CA PRO A 591 13.93 -19.44 7.42
C PRO A 591 14.92 -19.73 8.55
N MET A 592 16.06 -19.02 8.54
CA MET A 592 17.11 -19.17 9.56
C MET A 592 17.23 -17.88 10.39
N GLN A 593 17.12 -18.04 11.71
CA GLN A 593 17.33 -16.99 12.71
C GLN A 593 18.64 -17.24 13.43
N ILE A 594 19.70 -16.55 13.00
CA ILE A 594 21.05 -16.68 13.58
C ILE A 594 21.27 -15.46 14.49
N ASN A 595 21.41 -15.73 15.79
CA ASN A 595 21.54 -14.72 16.83
C ASN A 595 22.89 -14.85 17.54
N GLY A 596 23.93 -14.27 16.97
CA GLY A 596 25.19 -14.01 17.68
C GLY A 596 25.08 -12.79 18.58
N LEU A 597 26.12 -12.49 19.33
CA LEU A 597 26.24 -11.30 20.19
C LEU A 597 27.58 -10.61 19.89
N GLU A 598 27.67 -9.34 20.23
CA GLU A 598 28.94 -8.60 20.16
C GLU A 598 30.02 -9.33 21.04
N GLY A 599 31.14 -9.63 20.43
CA GLY A 599 32.20 -10.43 21.09
C GLY A 599 31.95 -11.93 21.18
N SER A 600 30.78 -12.46 20.74
CA SER A 600 30.42 -13.86 20.71
C SER A 600 29.65 -14.23 19.44
N ASN A 601 30.35 -14.38 18.33
CA ASN A 601 29.76 -14.68 17.03
C ASN A 601 29.27 -16.13 16.93
N VAL A 602 28.22 -16.34 16.10
CA VAL A 602 28.00 -17.67 15.50
C VAL A 602 28.99 -17.82 14.35
N VAL A 603 29.78 -18.90 14.34
CA VAL A 603 30.86 -19.10 13.37
C VAL A 603 30.55 -20.30 12.47
N LEU A 604 30.47 -20.07 11.18
CA LEU A 604 30.48 -21.10 10.13
C LEU A 604 31.84 -21.03 9.43
N TRP A 605 32.59 -22.12 9.43
CA TRP A 605 33.93 -22.16 8.87
C TRP A 605 34.27 -23.51 8.24
N SER A 606 35.40 -23.61 7.57
CA SER A 606 35.87 -24.86 6.97
C SER A 606 37.35 -25.04 7.24
N SER A 607 37.70 -25.98 8.11
CA SER A 607 39.11 -26.23 8.49
C SER A 607 39.93 -26.90 7.37
N ASP A 608 39.28 -27.70 6.54
CA ASP A 608 39.91 -28.37 5.38
C ASP A 608 39.71 -27.56 4.06
N ARG A 609 39.00 -26.39 4.12
CA ARG A 609 38.75 -25.50 2.99
C ARG A 609 37.90 -26.13 1.90
N THR A 610 37.22 -27.25 2.14
CA THR A 610 36.37 -27.92 1.14
C THR A 610 34.89 -27.62 1.32
N GLY A 611 34.50 -27.00 2.44
CA GLY A 611 33.09 -26.72 2.77
C GLY A 611 32.30 -26.10 1.63
N GLY A 612 31.17 -26.68 1.29
CA GLY A 612 30.29 -26.25 0.18
C GLY A 612 29.48 -24.99 0.49
N GLY A 613 29.44 -24.56 1.77
CA GLY A 613 28.80 -23.32 2.20
C GLY A 613 27.32 -23.45 2.54
N LEU A 614 26.56 -22.34 2.36
CA LEU A 614 25.18 -22.22 2.84
C LEU A 614 24.20 -21.89 1.71
N ARG A 615 23.05 -22.57 1.72
CA ARG A 615 21.98 -22.37 0.73
C ARG A 615 20.66 -22.15 1.45
N LEU A 616 20.01 -21.02 1.21
CA LEU A 616 18.63 -20.74 1.65
C LEU A 616 17.73 -20.66 0.42
N LEU A 617 16.71 -21.50 0.38
CA LEU A 617 15.94 -21.73 -0.84
C LEU A 617 14.43 -21.71 -0.55
N ASP A 618 13.71 -20.81 -1.17
CA ASP A 618 12.24 -20.73 -1.10
C ASP A 618 11.72 -20.76 0.35
N THR A 619 12.30 -19.98 1.25
CA THR A 619 12.06 -20.08 2.70
C THR A 619 10.66 -19.65 3.14
N GLY A 620 9.92 -18.93 2.28
CA GLY A 620 8.54 -18.51 2.51
C GLY A 620 8.34 -17.48 3.63
N ARG A 621 9.31 -17.33 4.53
CA ARG A 621 9.33 -16.36 5.63
C ARG A 621 10.73 -15.73 5.75
N PRO A 622 10.84 -14.49 6.31
CA PRO A 622 12.11 -13.80 6.45
C PRO A 622 13.12 -14.53 7.33
N SER A 623 14.39 -14.48 6.92
CA SER A 623 15.54 -14.91 7.70
C SER A 623 16.29 -13.71 8.26
N ARG A 624 16.89 -13.86 9.43
CA ARG A 624 17.71 -12.83 10.06
C ARG A 624 19.00 -13.41 10.60
N TRP A 625 20.12 -12.75 10.26
CA TRP A 625 21.44 -13.10 10.80
C TRP A 625 22.03 -11.90 11.51
N SER A 626 22.47 -12.07 12.75
CA SER A 626 23.20 -11.09 13.51
C SER A 626 24.47 -11.70 14.09
N PHE A 627 25.58 -10.96 13.97
CA PHE A 627 26.90 -11.39 14.44
C PHE A 627 27.30 -12.80 13.95
N LEU A 628 26.99 -13.09 12.67
CA LEU A 628 27.47 -14.27 11.98
C LEU A 628 28.88 -14.03 11.42
N ARG A 629 29.79 -14.93 11.64
CA ARG A 629 31.11 -15.01 10.99
C ARG A 629 31.16 -16.22 10.07
N PHE A 630 31.37 -16.01 8.80
CA PHE A 630 31.49 -17.01 7.76
C PHE A 630 32.89 -16.91 7.13
N GLU A 631 33.73 -17.90 7.28
CA GLU A 631 35.15 -17.82 6.92
C GLU A 631 35.81 -19.16 6.57
N GLY A 632 36.94 -19.14 5.86
CA GLY A 632 37.77 -20.29 5.58
C GLY A 632 37.20 -21.26 4.55
N PHE A 633 36.25 -20.82 3.73
CA PHE A 633 35.72 -21.64 2.66
C PHE A 633 36.58 -21.52 1.40
N GLY A 634 36.70 -22.61 0.65
CA GLY A 634 37.57 -22.65 -0.52
C GLY A 634 37.25 -23.81 -1.43
N ALA A 635 35.97 -24.21 -1.53
CA ALA A 635 35.56 -25.32 -2.37
C ALA A 635 35.90 -25.06 -3.86
N THR A 636 36.23 -26.12 -4.55
CA THR A 636 36.61 -26.11 -5.98
C THR A 636 35.41 -26.05 -6.92
N ASP A 637 34.20 -26.09 -6.41
CA ASP A 637 33.01 -25.94 -7.23
C ASP A 637 32.80 -24.46 -7.68
N SER A 638 32.21 -24.26 -8.82
CA SER A 638 31.97 -22.95 -9.39
C SER A 638 30.77 -22.19 -8.74
N LEU A 639 30.22 -22.75 -7.65
CA LEU A 639 29.04 -22.18 -7.00
C LEU A 639 29.44 -21.17 -5.92
N PRO A 640 28.66 -20.09 -5.73
CA PRO A 640 28.90 -19.13 -4.66
C PRO A 640 28.90 -19.77 -3.28
N ALA A 641 29.70 -19.22 -2.34
CA ALA A 641 29.81 -19.74 -0.98
C ALA A 641 28.47 -19.67 -0.22
N ILE A 642 27.73 -18.59 -0.44
CA ILE A 642 26.38 -18.39 0.12
C ILE A 642 25.42 -18.12 -1.03
N VAL A 643 24.30 -18.85 -1.09
CA VAL A 643 23.22 -18.62 -2.05
C VAL A 643 21.88 -18.44 -1.33
N LEU A 644 21.22 -17.35 -1.62
CA LEU A 644 19.87 -17.04 -1.16
C LEU A 644 18.97 -17.02 -2.41
N SER A 645 18.00 -17.89 -2.50
CA SER A 645 17.09 -17.96 -3.64
C SER A 645 15.63 -17.87 -3.18
N SER A 646 14.89 -16.90 -3.70
CA SER A 646 13.50 -16.63 -3.30
C SER A 646 13.37 -16.54 -1.76
N ALA A 647 14.25 -15.78 -1.14
CA ALA A 647 14.34 -15.64 0.31
C ALA A 647 14.43 -14.14 0.67
N GLU A 648 13.78 -13.76 1.75
CA GLU A 648 13.96 -12.46 2.39
C GLU A 648 15.01 -12.60 3.47
N MET A 649 16.03 -11.72 3.46
CA MET A 649 17.16 -11.79 4.37
C MET A 649 17.50 -10.43 4.97
N THR A 650 17.68 -10.41 6.29
CA THR A 650 18.31 -9.29 7.02
C THR A 650 19.61 -9.77 7.66
N MET A 651 20.72 -9.09 7.36
CA MET A 651 22.03 -9.33 7.96
C MET A 651 22.49 -8.09 8.73
N GLN A 652 22.93 -8.29 9.96
CA GLN A 652 23.39 -7.21 10.82
C GLN A 652 24.66 -7.60 11.54
N ASP A 653 25.69 -6.73 11.51
CA ASP A 653 26.97 -6.95 12.19
C ASP A 653 27.65 -8.31 11.83
N CYS A 654 27.55 -8.71 10.54
CA CYS A 654 28.08 -9.97 10.02
C CYS A 654 29.42 -9.77 9.33
N ILE A 655 30.25 -10.82 9.36
CA ILE A 655 31.53 -10.89 8.65
C ILE A 655 31.51 -12.10 7.71
N LEU A 656 31.64 -11.85 6.41
CA LEU A 656 31.63 -12.86 5.36
C LEU A 656 32.98 -12.85 4.64
N ALA A 657 33.67 -13.99 4.56
CA ALA A 657 34.96 -14.08 3.90
C ALA A 657 35.08 -15.34 3.03
N GLU A 658 35.65 -15.16 1.84
CA GLU A 658 35.99 -16.25 0.90
C GLU A 658 37.43 -16.10 0.41
N GLU A 659 38.26 -17.11 0.58
CA GLU A 659 39.69 -17.00 0.31
C GLU A 659 40.13 -17.50 -1.07
N HIS A 660 39.29 -18.28 -1.80
CA HIS A 660 39.75 -19.08 -2.97
C HIS A 660 39.10 -18.78 -4.32
N GLY A 661 38.52 -17.57 -4.50
CA GLY A 661 38.21 -17.08 -5.82
C GLY A 661 36.88 -17.55 -6.44
N ARG A 662 36.00 -18.13 -5.66
CA ARG A 662 34.60 -18.28 -6.02
C ARG A 662 33.80 -17.04 -5.59
N ASP A 663 32.59 -16.90 -6.06
CA ASP A 663 31.69 -15.81 -5.63
C ASP A 663 31.29 -16.02 -4.16
N LEU A 664 31.23 -14.94 -3.38
CA LEU A 664 30.96 -15.04 -1.96
C LEU A 664 29.49 -15.15 -1.63
N LEU A 665 28.69 -14.15 -2.01
CA LEU A 665 27.24 -14.13 -1.75
C LEU A 665 26.45 -13.86 -3.03
N MET A 666 25.54 -14.74 -3.34
CA MET A 666 24.59 -14.56 -4.42
C MET A 666 23.16 -14.58 -3.90
N VAL A 667 22.39 -13.58 -4.27
CA VAL A 667 20.96 -13.46 -3.94
C VAL A 667 20.16 -13.41 -5.23
N VAL A 668 19.15 -14.27 -5.32
CA VAL A 668 18.29 -14.41 -6.50
C VAL A 668 16.84 -14.34 -6.10
N ARG A 669 16.11 -13.34 -6.62
CA ARG A 669 14.66 -13.20 -6.40
C ARG A 669 14.28 -13.20 -4.93
N GLY A 670 14.41 -12.07 -4.29
CA GLY A 670 14.05 -11.90 -2.90
C GLY A 670 14.32 -10.47 -2.45
N ALA A 671 14.40 -10.30 -1.14
CA ALA A 671 14.79 -9.04 -0.54
C ALA A 671 16.03 -9.23 0.34
N LEU A 672 16.97 -8.29 0.27
CA LEU A 672 18.20 -8.29 1.06
C LEU A 672 18.34 -6.96 1.81
N ARG A 673 18.47 -7.03 3.13
CA ARG A 673 18.85 -5.89 3.94
C ARG A 673 20.15 -6.22 4.67
N MET A 674 21.17 -5.36 4.49
CA MET A 674 22.46 -5.49 5.16
C MET A 674 22.77 -4.22 5.96
N GLU A 675 23.16 -4.39 7.20
CA GLU A 675 23.58 -3.29 8.06
C GLU A 675 24.88 -3.65 8.78
N ARG A 676 25.94 -2.84 8.59
CA ARG A 676 27.29 -3.06 9.15
C ARG A 676 27.84 -4.47 8.86
N VAL A 677 27.82 -4.85 7.59
CA VAL A 677 28.34 -6.13 7.12
C VAL A 677 29.67 -5.92 6.41
N THR A 678 30.68 -6.69 6.79
CA THR A 678 31.99 -6.71 6.12
C THR A 678 32.11 -7.96 5.26
N MET A 679 32.44 -7.78 3.97
CA MET A 679 32.72 -8.87 3.02
C MET A 679 34.16 -8.77 2.54
N THR A 680 34.91 -9.89 2.58
CA THR A 680 36.34 -9.90 2.22
C THR A 680 36.68 -11.05 1.28
N GLY A 681 37.44 -10.74 0.22
CA GLY A 681 37.87 -11.72 -0.76
C GLY A 681 36.75 -12.16 -1.71
N GLY A 682 36.84 -13.36 -2.26
CA GLY A 682 35.95 -13.87 -3.29
C GLY A 682 36.27 -13.33 -4.70
N ARG A 683 35.76 -14.00 -5.72
CA ARG A 683 35.82 -13.48 -7.10
C ARG A 683 34.88 -12.29 -7.21
N ASP A 684 33.58 -12.54 -7.21
CA ASP A 684 32.54 -11.52 -7.05
C ASP A 684 32.02 -11.59 -5.60
N GLN A 685 32.00 -10.46 -4.91
CA GLN A 685 31.61 -10.49 -3.49
C GLN A 685 30.10 -10.55 -3.30
N LEU A 686 29.37 -9.72 -4.01
CA LEU A 686 27.91 -9.64 -3.90
C LEU A 686 27.28 -9.65 -5.29
N THR A 687 26.57 -10.72 -5.62
CA THR A 687 25.76 -10.81 -6.84
C THR A 687 24.28 -10.75 -6.50
N LEU A 688 23.56 -9.78 -7.06
CA LEU A 688 22.13 -9.55 -6.88
C LEU A 688 21.42 -9.78 -8.23
N ALA A 689 20.50 -10.72 -8.28
CA ALA A 689 19.72 -10.99 -9.47
C ALA A 689 18.22 -10.85 -9.20
N TYR A 690 17.63 -9.78 -9.70
CA TYR A 690 16.21 -9.42 -9.51
C TYR A 690 15.83 -9.31 -8.02
N VAL A 691 16.64 -8.59 -7.27
CA VAL A 691 16.55 -8.41 -5.81
C VAL A 691 16.19 -6.98 -5.48
N GLU A 692 15.38 -6.78 -4.45
CA GLU A 692 15.24 -5.52 -3.75
C GLU A 692 16.25 -5.50 -2.60
N ALA A 693 17.29 -4.68 -2.71
CA ALA A 693 18.39 -4.63 -1.77
C ALA A 693 18.54 -3.27 -1.08
N ASN A 694 18.75 -3.29 0.23
CA ASN A 694 19.11 -2.12 1.02
C ASN A 694 20.39 -2.40 1.80
N LEU A 695 21.47 -1.67 1.46
CA LEU A 695 22.81 -1.85 2.01
C LEU A 695 23.21 -0.60 2.78
N LYS A 696 23.46 -0.72 4.08
CA LYS A 696 23.84 0.39 4.94
C LYS A 696 25.12 0.08 5.73
N GLY A 697 26.15 0.91 5.57
CA GLY A 697 27.42 0.71 6.25
C GLY A 697 28.11 -0.60 5.88
N VAL A 698 28.00 -1.03 4.61
CA VAL A 698 28.59 -2.28 4.12
C VAL A 698 30.00 -2.03 3.58
N GLU A 699 30.94 -2.87 3.97
CA GLU A 699 32.31 -2.86 3.45
C GLU A 699 32.57 -4.06 2.55
N LEU A 700 32.98 -3.79 1.31
CA LEU A 700 33.37 -4.78 0.30
C LEU A 700 34.88 -4.65 0.06
N ASN A 701 35.70 -5.63 0.49
CA ASN A 701 37.13 -5.49 0.49
C ASN A 701 37.82 -6.65 -0.27
N ALA A 702 38.74 -6.29 -1.15
CA ALA A 702 39.63 -7.21 -1.86
C ALA A 702 38.93 -8.24 -2.80
N ALA A 703 37.90 -7.82 -3.53
CA ALA A 703 37.32 -8.63 -4.61
C ALA A 703 38.36 -8.93 -5.69
N ALA A 704 38.40 -10.19 -6.16
CA ALA A 704 39.32 -10.60 -7.22
C ALA A 704 38.80 -10.17 -8.64
N ASP A 705 37.53 -9.97 -8.81
CA ASP A 705 36.87 -9.42 -10.02
C ASP A 705 35.92 -8.29 -9.62
N GLU A 706 34.61 -8.49 -9.49
CA GLU A 706 33.67 -7.45 -9.15
C GLU A 706 33.38 -7.41 -7.64
N ALA A 707 33.31 -6.20 -7.03
CA ALA A 707 32.83 -6.08 -5.67
C ALA A 707 31.30 -6.32 -5.61
N MET A 708 30.57 -5.78 -6.59
CA MET A 708 29.12 -6.01 -6.67
C MET A 708 28.64 -6.11 -8.13
N VAL A 709 27.79 -7.10 -8.38
CA VAL A 709 27.10 -7.30 -9.67
C VAL A 709 25.60 -7.27 -9.44
N VAL A 710 24.88 -6.44 -10.19
CA VAL A 710 23.42 -6.27 -10.07
C VAL A 710 22.76 -6.53 -11.40
N HIS A 711 21.89 -7.55 -11.46
CA HIS A 711 21.07 -7.89 -12.61
C HIS A 711 19.59 -7.58 -12.31
N GLY A 712 19.06 -6.51 -12.87
CA GLY A 712 17.67 -6.10 -12.60
C GLY A 712 17.43 -5.76 -11.13
N GLY A 713 16.19 -5.44 -10.77
CA GLY A 713 15.83 -5.06 -9.40
C GLY A 713 16.31 -3.67 -9.00
N ARG A 714 16.14 -3.34 -7.71
CA ARG A 714 16.55 -2.07 -7.12
C ARG A 714 17.52 -2.28 -5.97
N THR A 715 18.62 -1.58 -5.99
CA THR A 715 19.63 -1.61 -4.92
C THR A 715 19.84 -0.21 -4.37
N GLU A 716 19.53 -0.01 -3.10
CA GLU A 716 19.81 1.21 -2.35
C GLU A 716 21.05 1.00 -1.49
N MET A 717 22.00 1.92 -1.59
CA MET A 717 23.28 1.88 -0.90
C MET A 717 23.49 3.16 -0.12
N SER A 718 23.76 3.04 1.17
CA SER A 718 24.10 4.17 2.04
C SER A 718 25.37 3.86 2.82
N ILE A 719 26.38 4.72 2.69
CA ILE A 719 27.68 4.56 3.39
C ILE A 719 28.31 3.18 3.02
N VAL A 720 28.26 2.80 1.74
CA VAL A 720 28.90 1.58 1.25
C VAL A 720 30.30 1.89 0.76
N ARG A 721 31.26 1.09 1.19
CA ARG A 721 32.65 1.22 0.81
C ARG A 721 33.14 -0.02 0.08
N ALA A 722 33.60 0.12 -1.16
CA ALA A 722 34.27 -0.93 -1.93
C ALA A 722 35.74 -0.53 -2.16
N VAL A 723 36.67 -1.36 -1.67
CA VAL A 723 38.11 -1.05 -1.75
C VAL A 723 38.93 -2.28 -2.14
N HIS A 724 40.12 -2.03 -2.71
CA HIS A 724 41.06 -3.05 -3.17
C HIS A 724 40.42 -4.00 -4.22
N VAL A 725 39.44 -3.54 -4.98
CA VAL A 725 38.78 -4.32 -6.04
C VAL A 725 39.68 -4.42 -7.27
N LYS A 726 39.94 -5.64 -7.76
CA LYS A 726 40.82 -5.84 -8.93
C LYS A 726 40.11 -5.59 -10.25
N GLY A 727 38.83 -5.94 -10.37
CA GLY A 727 37.98 -5.70 -11.55
C GLY A 727 37.11 -4.46 -11.40
N VAL A 728 35.79 -4.60 -11.58
CA VAL A 728 34.82 -3.49 -11.53
C VAL A 728 34.29 -3.31 -10.10
N GLY A 729 34.18 -2.06 -9.64
CA GLY A 729 33.62 -1.77 -8.32
C GLY A 729 32.15 -2.18 -8.23
N VAL A 730 31.30 -1.61 -9.07
CA VAL A 730 29.86 -1.96 -9.17
C VAL A 730 29.48 -2.10 -10.62
N LYS A 731 28.88 -3.24 -10.98
CA LYS A 731 28.42 -3.55 -12.31
C LYS A 731 26.91 -3.74 -12.32
N ALA A 732 26.19 -2.98 -13.13
CA ALA A 732 24.74 -3.04 -13.23
C ALA A 732 24.30 -3.37 -14.65
N ALA A 733 23.39 -4.33 -14.78
CA ALA A 733 22.86 -4.78 -16.07
C ALA A 733 21.37 -5.14 -15.97
N THR A 734 20.74 -5.39 -17.13
CA THR A 734 19.38 -5.96 -17.23
C THR A 734 18.33 -5.05 -16.58
N GLY A 735 18.46 -3.73 -16.79
CA GLY A 735 17.51 -2.75 -16.23
C GLY A 735 17.62 -2.52 -14.73
N ALA A 736 18.76 -2.81 -14.11
CA ALA A 736 18.99 -2.58 -12.69
C ALA A 736 18.86 -1.10 -12.31
N VAL A 737 18.36 -0.82 -11.11
CA VAL A 737 18.24 0.52 -10.53
C VAL A 737 19.16 0.62 -9.32
N LEU A 738 20.16 1.51 -9.40
CA LEU A 738 21.09 1.80 -8.30
C LEU A 738 20.78 3.17 -7.68
N VAL A 739 20.69 3.24 -6.37
CA VAL A 739 20.60 4.49 -5.60
C VAL A 739 21.72 4.49 -4.58
N MET A 740 22.65 5.44 -4.70
CA MET A 740 23.88 5.51 -3.90
C MET A 740 23.94 6.82 -3.10
N HIS A 741 24.14 6.71 -1.79
CA HIS A 741 24.32 7.85 -0.88
C HIS A 741 25.62 7.69 -0.08
N GLN A 742 26.53 8.65 -0.19
CA GLN A 742 27.78 8.65 0.55
C GLN A 742 28.58 7.37 0.38
N CYS A 743 28.60 6.82 -0.84
CA CYS A 743 29.35 5.61 -1.16
C CYS A 743 30.78 5.95 -1.62
N ASP A 744 31.75 5.11 -1.22
CA ASP A 744 33.16 5.25 -1.60
C ASP A 744 33.60 3.98 -2.36
N ILE A 745 33.77 4.11 -3.67
CA ILE A 745 34.10 3.00 -4.58
C ILE A 745 35.49 3.20 -5.16
N GLU A 746 36.40 2.24 -4.87
CA GLU A 746 37.76 2.22 -5.40
C GLU A 746 38.03 0.88 -6.11
N ALA A 747 38.33 0.90 -7.41
CA ALA A 747 38.58 -0.27 -8.23
C ALA A 747 39.76 -0.09 -9.19
N LYS A 748 40.48 -1.17 -9.49
CA LYS A 748 41.52 -1.15 -10.54
C LYS A 748 40.96 -1.15 -11.97
N GLY A 749 39.80 -1.79 -12.16
CA GLY A 749 39.00 -1.72 -13.38
C GLY A 749 38.13 -0.46 -13.41
N ASN A 750 36.92 -0.55 -13.98
CA ASN A 750 35.98 0.56 -13.93
C ASN A 750 35.42 0.73 -12.49
N GLY A 751 35.20 1.98 -12.06
CA GLY A 751 34.57 2.22 -10.76
C GLY A 751 33.14 1.72 -10.73
N VAL A 752 32.30 2.24 -11.62
CA VAL A 752 30.93 1.77 -11.86
C VAL A 752 30.72 1.51 -13.34
N GLU A 753 30.07 0.41 -13.69
CA GLU A 753 29.70 0.08 -15.06
C GLU A 753 28.21 -0.20 -15.19
N LEU A 754 27.51 0.55 -16.06
CA LEU A 754 26.09 0.35 -16.35
C LEU A 754 25.88 -0.14 -17.77
N LYS A 755 25.03 -1.16 -17.94
CA LYS A 755 24.66 -1.76 -19.23
C LYS A 755 23.14 -2.03 -19.26
N GLU A 756 22.63 -2.27 -20.47
CA GLU A 756 21.30 -2.84 -20.69
C GLU A 756 20.17 -2.09 -19.95
N GLY A 757 20.08 -0.77 -20.19
CA GLY A 757 19.00 0.06 -19.64
C GLY A 757 19.03 0.27 -18.13
N SER A 758 20.14 -0.04 -17.47
CA SER A 758 20.26 0.20 -16.03
C SER A 758 20.34 1.70 -15.71
N SER A 759 19.91 2.06 -14.51
CA SER A 759 19.93 3.44 -14.04
C SER A 759 20.66 3.58 -12.71
N MET A 760 21.25 4.75 -12.48
CA MET A 760 21.95 5.08 -11.25
C MET A 760 21.68 6.52 -10.84
N SER A 761 21.41 6.74 -9.58
CA SER A 761 21.50 8.04 -8.90
C SER A 761 22.54 7.94 -7.80
N ALA A 762 23.56 8.80 -7.82
CA ALA A 762 24.63 8.81 -6.82
C ALA A 762 24.79 10.21 -6.23
N ASN A 763 24.73 10.30 -4.91
CA ASN A 763 24.80 11.54 -4.16
C ASN A 763 25.91 11.49 -3.09
N ASP A 764 26.69 12.57 -3.00
CA ASP A 764 27.66 12.84 -1.93
C ASP A 764 28.71 11.73 -1.69
N GLY A 765 29.17 11.08 -2.74
CA GLY A 765 30.11 9.95 -2.68
C GLY A 765 31.42 10.19 -3.43
N ALA A 766 32.25 9.15 -3.52
CA ALA A 766 33.47 9.15 -4.31
C ALA A 766 33.61 7.84 -5.14
N ILE A 767 33.98 7.97 -6.40
CA ILE A 767 34.26 6.84 -7.30
C ILE A 767 35.63 7.05 -7.89
N ARG A 768 36.59 6.21 -7.51
CA ARG A 768 38.00 6.23 -7.96
C ARG A 768 38.32 4.96 -8.75
N SER A 769 38.94 5.09 -9.90
CA SER A 769 39.14 3.98 -10.83
C SER A 769 40.52 4.01 -11.50
N GLY A 770 41.13 2.86 -11.62
CA GLY A 770 42.30 2.65 -12.47
C GLY A 770 41.99 2.61 -13.98
N ALA A 771 40.71 2.62 -14.35
CA ALA A 771 40.27 2.69 -15.75
C ALA A 771 39.28 3.88 -15.93
N THR A 772 38.00 3.62 -16.10
CA THR A 772 36.97 4.66 -16.22
C THR A 772 36.17 4.75 -14.91
N GLY A 773 36.02 5.96 -14.36
CA GLY A 773 35.28 6.16 -13.11
C GLY A 773 33.86 5.63 -13.20
N VAL A 774 33.03 6.20 -14.08
CA VAL A 774 31.68 5.70 -14.42
C VAL A 774 31.61 5.42 -15.90
N ARG A 775 31.39 4.16 -16.26
CA ARG A 775 31.23 3.72 -17.64
C ARG A 775 29.76 3.42 -17.94
N VAL A 776 29.15 4.17 -18.83
CA VAL A 776 27.73 4.01 -19.18
C VAL A 776 27.66 3.39 -20.59
N GLY A 777 27.07 2.21 -20.70
CA GLY A 777 26.93 1.49 -21.96
C GLY A 777 25.96 2.16 -22.93
N ARG A 778 26.10 1.82 -24.22
CA ARG A 778 25.18 2.26 -25.27
C ARG A 778 23.76 1.72 -25.02
N THR A 779 22.76 2.40 -25.59
CA THR A 779 21.37 1.93 -25.58
C THR A 779 21.25 0.53 -26.17
N GLY A 780 20.76 -0.41 -25.37
CA GLY A 780 20.45 -1.76 -25.81
C GLY A 780 19.02 -1.87 -26.37
N GLN A 781 18.75 -2.90 -27.18
CA GLN A 781 17.43 -3.11 -27.80
C GLN A 781 16.35 -3.55 -26.80
N LEU A 782 16.73 -4.24 -25.72
CA LEU A 782 15.76 -4.90 -24.80
C LEU A 782 15.34 -4.05 -23.61
N HIS A 783 16.20 -3.18 -23.07
CA HIS A 783 15.94 -2.48 -21.81
C HIS A 783 15.99 -0.94 -21.93
N GLY A 784 16.16 -0.43 -23.15
CA GLY A 784 16.24 1.01 -23.40
C GLY A 784 17.57 1.65 -22.99
N PRO A 785 17.60 3.00 -22.84
CA PRO A 785 18.82 3.74 -22.53
C PRO A 785 19.21 3.60 -21.06
N CYS A 786 20.53 3.52 -20.81
CA CYS A 786 21.06 3.72 -19.46
C CYS A 786 20.89 5.17 -19.03
N LYS A 787 20.60 5.40 -17.74
CA LYS A 787 20.42 6.74 -17.15
C LYS A 787 21.27 6.87 -15.89
N VAL A 788 22.04 7.95 -15.82
CA VAL A 788 22.91 8.22 -14.65
C VAL A 788 22.73 9.66 -14.20
N GLU A 789 22.55 9.85 -12.89
CA GLU A 789 22.54 11.13 -12.23
C GLU A 789 23.59 11.14 -11.12
N LEU A 790 24.51 12.12 -11.18
CA LEU A 790 25.60 12.29 -10.22
C LEU A 790 25.45 13.67 -9.59
N GLN A 791 25.29 13.74 -8.28
CA GLN A 791 25.17 14.99 -7.55
C GLN A 791 26.14 15.01 -6.37
N GLY A 792 27.01 16.01 -6.29
CA GLY A 792 28.02 16.10 -5.24
C GLY A 792 28.97 14.90 -5.17
N THR A 793 28.99 14.03 -6.20
CA THR A 793 29.79 12.81 -6.25
C THR A 793 31.09 13.04 -7.00
N GLY A 794 32.21 12.87 -6.30
CA GLY A 794 33.55 12.91 -6.91
C GLY A 794 33.78 11.69 -7.81
N VAL A 795 34.09 11.91 -9.08
CA VAL A 795 34.38 10.81 -10.02
C VAL A 795 35.75 10.99 -10.64
N GLU A 796 36.64 10.02 -10.43
CA GLU A 796 38.00 9.98 -10.96
C GLU A 796 38.25 8.67 -11.71
N GLY A 797 38.94 8.76 -12.84
CA GLY A 797 39.37 7.59 -13.61
C GLY A 797 40.60 7.90 -14.42
N VAL A 798 41.55 6.95 -14.47
CA VAL A 798 42.84 7.12 -15.21
C VAL A 798 42.60 7.31 -16.71
N LYS A 799 41.59 6.63 -17.29
CA LYS A 799 41.25 6.77 -18.72
C LYS A 799 40.27 7.91 -18.94
N ALA A 800 39.22 7.99 -18.11
CA ALA A 800 38.22 9.03 -18.13
C ALA A 800 37.45 9.03 -16.81
N PRO A 801 37.03 10.20 -16.27
CA PRO A 801 36.10 10.23 -15.13
C PRO A 801 34.77 9.56 -15.49
N VAL A 802 34.17 9.92 -16.61
CA VAL A 802 32.90 9.36 -17.09
C VAL A 802 33.04 9.02 -18.58
N PHE A 803 32.50 7.89 -19.00
CA PHE A 803 32.32 7.50 -20.41
C PHE A 803 30.84 7.34 -20.68
N VAL A 804 30.31 8.04 -21.68
CA VAL A 804 28.88 8.06 -22.05
C VAL A 804 28.69 7.33 -23.37
N GLY A 805 28.10 6.14 -23.36
CA GLY A 805 27.76 5.38 -24.56
C GLY A 805 26.63 6.02 -25.37
N LYS A 806 26.59 5.73 -26.66
CA LYS A 806 25.59 6.29 -27.59
C LYS A 806 24.15 6.03 -27.11
N GLY A 807 23.35 7.09 -26.95
CA GLY A 807 21.97 7.05 -26.56
C GLY A 807 21.75 6.92 -25.02
N ALA A 808 22.80 6.84 -24.22
CA ALA A 808 22.71 6.93 -22.77
C ALA A 808 22.49 8.39 -22.34
N VAL A 809 21.91 8.58 -21.15
CA VAL A 809 21.67 9.90 -20.55
C VAL A 809 22.47 10.00 -19.25
N VAL A 810 23.38 10.96 -19.18
CA VAL A 810 24.18 11.22 -17.97
C VAL A 810 24.06 12.68 -17.58
N ILE A 811 23.65 12.92 -16.34
CA ILE A 811 23.54 14.24 -15.74
C ILE A 811 24.53 14.29 -14.57
N LYS A 812 25.45 15.26 -14.57
CA LYS A 812 26.40 15.51 -13.49
C LYS A 812 26.23 16.93 -12.99
N ASP A 813 25.91 17.07 -11.69
CA ASP A 813 25.73 18.36 -11.02
C ASP A 813 24.80 19.30 -11.82
N GLY A 814 23.69 18.75 -12.34
CA GLY A 814 22.71 19.45 -13.15
C GLY A 814 23.05 19.64 -14.63
N SER A 815 24.25 19.25 -15.08
CA SER A 815 24.70 19.36 -16.47
C SER A 815 24.64 18.02 -17.20
N THR A 816 24.00 17.98 -18.36
CA THR A 816 23.97 16.78 -19.22
C THR A 816 25.31 16.62 -19.94
N LEU A 817 25.88 15.41 -19.90
CA LEU A 817 27.11 15.06 -20.62
C LEU A 817 26.78 14.50 -22.01
N GLU A 818 27.56 14.93 -23.01
CA GLU A 818 27.43 14.44 -24.37
C GLU A 818 28.00 13.01 -24.50
N PRO A 819 27.49 12.19 -25.43
CA PRO A 819 28.03 10.86 -25.72
C PRO A 819 29.48 10.92 -26.23
N ASP A 820 30.32 10.06 -25.69
CA ASP A 820 31.69 9.88 -26.16
C ASP A 820 31.75 9.24 -27.57
N PRO A 821 32.75 9.59 -28.38
CA PRO A 821 32.99 8.91 -29.65
C PRO A 821 33.27 7.43 -29.40
N GLU A 822 32.59 6.54 -30.14
CA GLU A 822 32.87 5.12 -30.08
C GLU A 822 34.33 4.85 -30.54
N PRO A 823 35.07 3.99 -29.81
CA PRO A 823 36.35 3.54 -30.27
C PRO A 823 36.14 2.85 -31.60
N ALA A 824 37.01 3.11 -32.59
CA ALA A 824 36.97 2.45 -33.89
C ALA A 824 36.94 0.93 -33.69
N PRO A 825 36.19 0.19 -34.55
CA PRO A 825 35.96 -1.23 -34.41
C PRO A 825 37.25 -2.06 -34.42
#